data_f64ffa55c2a0bdcbf4dd35c44b6d5aa6
#
_entry.id   f64ffa55c2a0bdcbf4dd35c44b6d5aa6
#
_cell.length_a   1.000
_cell.length_b   1.000
_cell.length_c   1.000
_cell.angle_alpha   90.00
_cell.angle_beta   90.00
_cell.angle_gamma   90.00
#
_symmetry.space_group_name_H-M   'P 1'
#
loop_
_entity.id
_entity.type
_entity.pdbx_description
1 polymer ?
#
loop_
_entity_poly.entity_id
_entity_poly.type
_entity_poly.pdbx_seq_one_letter_code
_entity_poly.pdbx_strand_id
1 'polypeptide(L)'
;MRMALYTMKRIAWAWLAACVLPLTFAFVLCGCQVRRMSRYLPEATNFASPSPTGGLPPTPLRTSPTDTWALWTTGTQLRGANIYQRRVYPELDGPTFMGPGPFGPPLMQADFDALAALGANYVNLSHPGLFTETAPYTVDLEAQANLDSLLTMAAQADMFAVITFRTGPGRSEFWAFWGEDTAQDPDGWFDPDYYDNRVWGDQAAQDAWVEMWRYTAQRYKDNPIVVGYDLMCEPNSNEVGSYPLGPALDVWDPDEFYAVYGGTLYDWNQLYPRIVTAIRQVDQDTPILVGGMGYSAVEWLPYLEPVSDTHTLYTIHQYAPFSYTHQEPDTLTYTYPGTLDLDWDGTPDTFNRDWLDGYLATVDTFVNTHGVPVAVNELGVHRWAPGGDAFLDDQLSLLEQRGLNYALWEWATSYLPFASEVDAFNFRHGPDPDHHSDISSSLQSVVVAHWAQNTARPSRPITFTPVATIHLPLVARYTATSTSPLAMVNDFLYQLQDLDLTAIGNSAYDLVVMDYSADGGETGEFTATQIDALRHSPGGEKIVLAYMSIGEAEDYRFYWQDGWEVGDPAWLDAENPDWSGNYKVRYWDPAWQTIILSYTDRLLNAGFDGAYLDIIDAYEYYSATRPTAAQDMADFVARIRAYARARDPDFLVFPQNAAELARIVPGYLDVVDGIGQEDIYYGYEDDDVMTPPTVTAALEANLDLFRYAGKCVLTVDYATTPAHIDDAYAKSQAKGYIPFVTVRDLDQLTINPGHEPD
;
A
#
# COMPACT_ATOMS: atom_id res chain seq x y z
N MET A 1 -23.55 -9.37 -31.32
CA MET A 1 -22.84 -8.68 -30.26
C MET A 1 -22.58 -9.60 -29.04
N ARG A 2 -23.62 -10.10 -28.36
CA ARG A 2 -23.49 -10.94 -27.14
C ARG A 2 -22.55 -12.18 -27.22
N MET A 3 -22.40 -12.79 -28.39
CA MET A 3 -21.66 -14.05 -28.51
C MET A 3 -20.14 -13.91 -28.75
N ALA A 4 -19.66 -12.83 -29.34
CA ALA A 4 -18.24 -12.65 -29.69
C ALA A 4 -17.40 -12.13 -28.50
N LEU A 5 -17.92 -11.17 -27.72
CA LEU A 5 -17.28 -10.72 -26.48
C LEU A 5 -17.27 -11.84 -25.42
N TYR A 6 -18.32 -12.62 -25.34
CA TYR A 6 -18.42 -13.78 -24.43
C TYR A 6 -17.43 -14.90 -24.77
N THR A 7 -17.14 -15.08 -26.05
CA THR A 7 -16.19 -16.12 -26.51
C THR A 7 -14.73 -15.68 -26.32
N MET A 8 -14.43 -14.39 -26.43
CA MET A 8 -13.07 -13.88 -26.21
C MET A 8 -12.68 -13.87 -24.72
N LYS A 9 -13.59 -13.49 -23.83
CA LYS A 9 -13.35 -13.59 -22.36
C LYS A 9 -13.11 -15.07 -21.94
N ARG A 10 -13.79 -16.04 -22.52
CA ARG A 10 -13.59 -17.48 -22.20
C ARG A 10 -12.26 -18.05 -22.67
N ILE A 11 -11.65 -17.51 -23.73
CA ILE A 11 -10.38 -18.04 -24.26
C ILE A 11 -9.22 -17.61 -23.37
N ALA A 12 -9.18 -16.38 -22.86
CA ALA A 12 -8.16 -15.91 -21.94
C ALA A 12 -8.12 -16.74 -20.63
N TRP A 13 -9.28 -17.14 -20.10
CA TRP A 13 -9.36 -17.94 -18.87
C TRP A 13 -9.04 -19.43 -19.03
N ALA A 14 -9.35 -20.01 -20.17
CA ALA A 14 -9.02 -21.41 -20.41
C ALA A 14 -7.50 -21.68 -20.45
N TRP A 15 -6.69 -20.67 -20.72
CA TRP A 15 -5.24 -20.75 -20.73
C TRP A 15 -4.60 -20.51 -19.36
N LEU A 16 -5.17 -19.63 -18.51
CA LEU A 16 -4.72 -19.49 -17.12
C LEU A 16 -4.94 -20.78 -16.31
N ALA A 17 -6.07 -21.46 -16.50
CA ALA A 17 -6.34 -22.74 -15.84
C ALA A 17 -5.46 -23.90 -16.38
N ALA A 18 -4.96 -23.81 -17.62
CA ALA A 18 -4.14 -24.86 -18.23
C ALA A 18 -2.65 -24.77 -17.85
N CYS A 19 -2.15 -23.61 -17.44
CA CYS A 19 -0.75 -23.43 -17.03
C CYS A 19 -0.46 -23.73 -15.56
N VAL A 20 -1.48 -23.86 -14.71
CA VAL A 20 -1.32 -24.11 -13.26
C VAL A 20 -1.33 -25.61 -12.88
N LEU A 21 -1.57 -26.51 -13.82
CA LEU A 21 -1.59 -27.96 -13.55
C LEU A 21 -0.67 -28.72 -14.50
N PRO A 22 0.65 -28.81 -14.28
CA PRO A 22 1.24 -30.04 -13.77
C PRO A 22 2.59 -29.85 -13.02
N LEU A 23 2.63 -29.51 -11.78
CA LEU A 23 3.86 -29.54 -10.97
C LEU A 23 3.71 -30.16 -9.56
N THR A 24 2.68 -30.94 -9.35
CA THR A 24 2.57 -31.76 -8.14
C THR A 24 2.51 -33.23 -8.48
N PHE A 25 3.64 -33.84 -8.85
CA PHE A 25 3.93 -35.28 -8.66
C PHE A 25 5.33 -35.59 -9.19
N ALA A 26 6.36 -35.42 -8.39
CA ALA A 26 7.59 -36.21 -8.41
C ALA A 26 8.63 -35.69 -7.40
N PHE A 27 8.46 -35.97 -6.13
CA PHE A 27 9.59 -36.02 -5.20
C PHE A 27 9.49 -37.34 -4.42
N VAL A 28 10.07 -38.38 -4.98
CA VAL A 28 10.54 -39.57 -4.21
C VAL A 28 11.87 -40.01 -4.81
N LEU A 29 12.92 -39.89 -3.97
CA LEU A 29 14.17 -40.62 -3.98
C LEU A 29 15.13 -40.47 -5.18
N CYS A 30 16.24 -39.73 -4.98
CA CYS A 30 17.56 -40.34 -5.05
C CYS A 30 18.63 -39.41 -4.46
N GLY A 31 19.29 -39.87 -3.43
CA GLY A 31 20.50 -39.23 -2.91
C GLY A 31 21.70 -39.60 -3.78
N CYS A 32 22.66 -38.70 -3.89
CA CYS A 32 24.10 -38.96 -3.79
C CYS A 32 24.96 -37.84 -4.35
N GLN A 33 25.85 -37.42 -3.49
CA GLN A 33 27.23 -36.98 -3.75
C GLN A 33 27.55 -35.61 -4.35
N VAL A 34 28.11 -34.83 -3.45
CA VAL A 34 29.02 -33.68 -3.62
C VAL A 34 30.19 -34.01 -4.55
N ARG A 35 30.45 -33.16 -5.54
CA ARG A 35 31.80 -32.93 -6.06
C ARG A 35 32.05 -31.44 -6.33
N ARG A 36 33.00 -30.91 -5.62
CA ARG A 36 33.67 -29.63 -5.90
C ARG A 36 34.26 -29.65 -7.31
N MET A 37 34.06 -28.57 -8.05
CA MET A 37 35.05 -28.13 -9.05
C MET A 37 35.18 -26.60 -9.03
N SER A 38 36.42 -26.21 -8.81
CA SER A 38 36.98 -24.86 -8.73
C SER A 38 37.42 -24.39 -10.13
N ARG A 39 37.33 -23.05 -10.31
CA ARG A 39 38.09 -22.21 -11.27
C ARG A 39 37.66 -22.20 -12.73
N TYR A 40 37.23 -21.02 -13.16
CA TYR A 40 37.96 -20.15 -14.13
C TYR A 40 37.26 -18.79 -14.21
N LEU A 41 37.99 -17.73 -13.82
CA LEU A 41 37.71 -16.34 -14.15
C LEU A 41 38.46 -16.03 -15.45
N PRO A 42 37.86 -15.37 -16.45
CA PRO A 42 38.63 -14.66 -17.47
C PRO A 42 38.84 -13.20 -17.06
N GLU A 43 40.03 -12.73 -17.36
CA GLU A 43 40.57 -11.39 -17.10
C GLU A 43 39.74 -10.29 -17.79
N ALA A 44 39.64 -9.16 -17.07
CA ALA A 44 39.09 -7.92 -17.57
C ALA A 44 40.02 -7.29 -18.64
N THR A 45 39.57 -7.21 -19.86
CA THR A 45 40.21 -6.36 -20.89
C THR A 45 39.63 -4.94 -20.81
N ASN A 46 40.51 -4.01 -20.49
CA ASN A 46 40.26 -2.57 -20.56
C ASN A 46 39.95 -2.15 -22.01
N PHE A 47 38.72 -1.70 -22.24
CA PHE A 47 38.40 -0.89 -23.39
C PHE A 47 38.26 0.58 -22.97
N ALA A 48 39.14 1.41 -23.48
CA ALA A 48 39.07 2.85 -23.33
C ALA A 48 37.85 3.40 -24.07
N SER A 49 36.99 4.11 -23.34
CA SER A 49 35.86 4.87 -23.91
C SER A 49 36.40 6.09 -24.69
N PRO A 50 35.91 6.36 -25.91
CA PRO A 50 36.13 7.64 -26.56
C PRO A 50 35.24 8.71 -25.93
N SER A 51 35.82 9.81 -25.50
CA SER A 51 35.12 11.03 -25.08
C SER A 51 34.31 11.62 -26.23
N PRO A 52 33.01 11.88 -26.10
CA PRO A 52 32.29 12.69 -27.04
C PRO A 52 32.43 14.17 -26.65
N THR A 53 33.20 14.92 -27.41
CA THR A 53 33.09 16.37 -27.46
C THR A 53 31.89 16.74 -28.33
N GLY A 54 30.73 16.73 -27.78
CA GLY A 54 29.52 17.28 -28.35
C GLY A 54 28.84 18.09 -27.25
N GLY A 55 28.77 19.43 -27.44
CA GLY A 55 28.06 20.32 -26.53
C GLY A 55 26.59 19.88 -26.39
N LEU A 56 26.11 19.73 -25.19
CA LEU A 56 24.70 19.53 -24.89
C LEU A 56 23.89 20.68 -25.53
N PRO A 57 22.73 20.39 -26.14
CA PRO A 57 21.80 21.43 -26.55
C PRO A 57 21.40 22.27 -25.32
N PRO A 58 21.08 23.56 -25.48
CA PRO A 58 20.69 24.39 -24.36
C PRO A 58 19.48 23.81 -23.68
N THR A 59 19.59 23.57 -22.38
CA THR A 59 18.49 23.15 -21.53
C THR A 59 17.31 24.12 -21.72
N PRO A 60 16.12 23.66 -22.09
CA PRO A 60 14.97 24.56 -22.22
C PRO A 60 14.75 25.27 -20.88
N LEU A 61 14.40 26.55 -20.94
CA LEU A 61 14.01 27.34 -19.77
C LEU A 61 12.80 26.64 -19.09
N ARG A 62 13.02 26.07 -17.92
CA ARG A 62 11.96 25.44 -17.14
C ARG A 62 11.02 26.50 -16.63
N THR A 63 9.78 26.51 -17.11
CA THR A 63 8.68 27.28 -16.53
C THR A 63 7.92 26.34 -15.62
N SER A 64 8.00 26.57 -14.31
CA SER A 64 7.05 25.93 -13.40
C SER A 64 5.71 26.60 -13.57
N PRO A 65 4.64 25.84 -13.87
CA PRO A 65 3.31 26.41 -13.78
C PRO A 65 3.02 26.70 -12.30
N THR A 66 2.70 27.93 -12.01
CA THR A 66 2.11 28.34 -10.73
C THR A 66 0.63 27.96 -10.67
N ASP A 67 0.07 27.47 -11.77
CA ASP A 67 -1.32 27.12 -11.98
C ASP A 67 -1.41 25.71 -12.60
N THR A 68 -1.79 24.74 -11.79
CA THR A 68 -1.96 23.35 -12.22
C THR A 68 -3.10 23.19 -13.24
N TRP A 69 -4.12 24.06 -13.20
CA TRP A 69 -5.21 24.06 -14.18
C TRP A 69 -4.73 24.37 -15.59
N ALA A 70 -3.73 25.26 -15.72
CA ALA A 70 -3.15 25.59 -17.02
C ALA A 70 -2.52 24.39 -17.71
N LEU A 71 -2.04 23.38 -16.98
CA LEU A 71 -1.53 22.12 -17.56
C LEU A 71 -2.60 21.37 -18.35
N TRP A 72 -3.88 21.51 -17.97
CA TRP A 72 -5.00 20.81 -18.59
C TRP A 72 -5.72 21.62 -19.67
N THR A 73 -5.51 22.95 -19.71
CA THR A 73 -6.32 23.87 -20.55
C THR A 73 -5.52 24.64 -21.60
N THR A 74 -4.19 24.54 -21.62
CA THR A 74 -3.36 25.28 -22.57
C THR A 74 -2.69 24.39 -23.63
N GLY A 75 -3.47 23.46 -24.19
CA GLY A 75 -2.98 22.46 -25.13
C GLY A 75 -2.36 21.25 -24.43
N THR A 76 -1.76 20.34 -25.19
CA THR A 76 -1.15 19.12 -24.65
C THR A 76 0.14 19.45 -23.91
N GLN A 77 0.08 19.47 -22.58
CA GLN A 77 1.21 19.76 -21.69
C GLN A 77 1.73 18.50 -20.97
N LEU A 78 0.86 17.51 -20.78
CA LEU A 78 1.14 16.28 -20.04
C LEU A 78 1.06 15.08 -20.97
N ARG A 79 2.18 14.38 -21.10
CA ARG A 79 2.31 13.13 -21.86
C ARG A 79 3.08 12.14 -21.00
N GLY A 80 2.48 11.02 -20.67
CA GLY A 80 3.09 10.06 -19.76
C GLY A 80 2.48 8.68 -19.86
N ALA A 81 2.54 7.94 -18.76
CA ALA A 81 2.01 6.61 -18.69
C ALA A 81 1.30 6.33 -17.35
N ASN A 82 0.47 5.31 -17.36
CA ASN A 82 -0.11 4.74 -16.16
C ASN A 82 0.93 3.94 -15.40
N ILE A 83 0.89 4.04 -14.08
CA ILE A 83 1.57 3.17 -13.13
C ILE A 83 0.47 2.35 -12.47
N TYR A 84 0.52 1.04 -12.71
CA TYR A 84 -0.46 0.11 -12.18
C TYR A 84 -0.06 -0.40 -10.80
N GLN A 85 -0.97 -0.28 -9.84
CA GLN A 85 -0.85 -0.89 -8.53
C GLN A 85 -2.20 -1.49 -8.13
N ARG A 86 -2.18 -2.68 -7.57
CA ARG A 86 -3.34 -3.30 -6.93
C ARG A 86 -2.99 -4.03 -5.65
N ARG A 87 -4.00 -4.43 -4.90
CA ARG A 87 -3.80 -5.32 -3.75
C ARG A 87 -3.29 -6.67 -4.21
N VAL A 88 -2.37 -7.24 -3.45
CA VAL A 88 -1.91 -8.61 -3.63
C VAL A 88 -2.85 -9.54 -2.89
N TYR A 89 -3.33 -10.55 -3.58
CA TYR A 89 -4.16 -11.62 -3.02
C TYR A 89 -3.33 -12.91 -2.99
N PRO A 90 -2.73 -13.28 -1.83
CA PRO A 90 -1.74 -14.36 -1.77
C PRO A 90 -2.23 -15.70 -2.32
N GLU A 91 -3.53 -15.99 -2.19
CA GLU A 91 -4.15 -17.21 -2.69
C GLU A 91 -4.18 -17.29 -4.23
N LEU A 92 -4.25 -16.11 -4.88
CA LEU A 92 -4.36 -16.01 -6.34
C LEU A 92 -3.01 -15.66 -6.98
N ASP A 93 -2.33 -14.68 -6.41
CA ASP A 93 -1.12 -14.12 -7.02
C ASP A 93 0.12 -14.93 -6.66
N GLY A 94 0.15 -15.46 -5.44
CA GLY A 94 1.36 -16.03 -4.88
C GLY A 94 2.47 -14.98 -4.65
N PRO A 95 3.54 -15.34 -3.92
CA PRO A 95 4.57 -14.38 -3.52
C PRO A 95 5.49 -13.93 -4.66
N THR A 96 5.46 -14.60 -5.81
CA THR A 96 6.37 -14.34 -6.94
C THR A 96 5.72 -13.54 -8.07
N PHE A 97 4.40 -13.53 -8.16
CA PHE A 97 3.70 -12.89 -9.28
C PHE A 97 3.55 -11.37 -9.09
N MET A 98 2.99 -10.94 -7.97
CA MET A 98 2.78 -9.53 -7.64
C MET A 98 3.80 -8.99 -6.62
N GLY A 99 4.76 -9.81 -6.21
CA GLY A 99 5.71 -9.49 -5.16
C GLY A 99 5.22 -9.82 -3.75
N PRO A 100 6.09 -9.69 -2.74
CA PRO A 100 5.79 -10.10 -1.37
C PRO A 100 4.99 -9.07 -0.58
N GLY A 101 4.80 -7.86 -1.12
CA GLY A 101 4.10 -6.77 -0.43
C GLY A 101 2.57 -6.90 -0.51
N PRO A 102 1.84 -6.06 0.25
CA PRO A 102 0.38 -6.01 0.18
C PRO A 102 -0.13 -5.36 -1.10
N PHE A 103 0.74 -4.66 -1.82
CA PHE A 103 0.47 -4.03 -3.11
C PHE A 103 1.55 -4.41 -4.11
N GLY A 104 1.15 -4.56 -5.35
CA GLY A 104 2.05 -4.92 -6.41
C GLY A 104 1.56 -4.53 -7.80
N PRO A 105 2.40 -4.72 -8.81
CA PRO A 105 3.78 -5.20 -8.73
C PRO A 105 4.73 -4.18 -8.05
N PRO A 106 5.82 -4.64 -7.40
CA PRO A 106 6.78 -3.74 -6.77
C PRO A 106 7.40 -2.77 -7.76
N LEU A 107 7.51 -1.51 -7.36
CA LEU A 107 8.11 -0.42 -8.12
C LEU A 107 9.31 0.15 -7.38
N MET A 108 10.34 0.52 -8.12
CA MET A 108 11.55 1.13 -7.61
C MET A 108 11.76 2.52 -8.23
N GLN A 109 12.59 3.36 -7.61
CA GLN A 109 12.98 4.66 -8.18
C GLN A 109 13.49 4.54 -9.61
N ALA A 110 14.23 3.47 -9.91
CA ALA A 110 14.77 3.23 -11.26
C ALA A 110 13.67 3.07 -12.33
N ASP A 111 12.48 2.58 -11.98
CA ASP A 111 11.35 2.48 -12.91
C ASP A 111 10.84 3.87 -13.31
N PHE A 112 10.72 4.78 -12.34
CA PHE A 112 10.31 6.17 -12.56
C PHE A 112 11.40 6.96 -13.31
N ASP A 113 12.67 6.77 -12.98
CA ASP A 113 13.79 7.41 -13.66
C ASP A 113 13.88 6.96 -15.12
N ALA A 114 13.64 5.68 -15.41
CA ALA A 114 13.61 5.14 -16.78
C ALA A 114 12.44 5.73 -17.59
N LEU A 115 11.26 5.84 -17.00
CA LEU A 115 10.09 6.48 -17.62
C LEU A 115 10.38 7.96 -17.96
N ALA A 116 10.91 8.71 -17.01
CA ALA A 116 11.28 10.11 -17.20
C ALA A 116 12.39 10.29 -18.27
N ALA A 117 13.33 9.34 -18.34
CA ALA A 117 14.41 9.35 -19.34
C ALA A 117 13.90 9.18 -20.77
N LEU A 118 12.77 8.50 -20.98
CA LEU A 118 12.10 8.42 -22.30
C LEU A 118 11.31 9.68 -22.65
N GLY A 119 11.22 10.66 -21.74
CA GLY A 119 10.59 11.95 -21.97
C GLY A 119 9.24 12.17 -21.31
N ALA A 120 8.65 11.17 -20.65
CA ALA A 120 7.41 11.35 -19.88
C ALA A 120 7.55 12.46 -18.85
N ASN A 121 6.51 13.24 -18.62
CA ASN A 121 6.51 14.33 -17.64
C ASN A 121 5.43 14.19 -16.57
N TYR A 122 4.58 13.16 -16.67
CA TYR A 122 3.66 12.82 -15.61
C TYR A 122 3.36 11.32 -15.58
N VAL A 123 2.84 10.86 -14.45
CA VAL A 123 2.30 9.51 -14.24
C VAL A 123 0.86 9.59 -13.82
N ASN A 124 0.02 8.72 -14.34
CA ASN A 124 -1.29 8.44 -13.80
C ASN A 124 -1.16 7.25 -12.85
N LEU A 125 -1.26 7.49 -11.54
CA LEU A 125 -1.12 6.45 -10.51
C LEU A 125 -2.46 5.72 -10.35
N SER A 126 -2.63 4.64 -11.09
CA SER A 126 -3.79 3.75 -11.01
C SER A 126 -3.63 2.85 -9.79
N HIS A 127 -4.31 3.21 -8.69
CA HIS A 127 -4.01 2.76 -7.33
C HIS A 127 -5.28 2.36 -6.58
N PRO A 128 -5.23 1.41 -5.64
CA PRO A 128 -6.33 1.17 -4.71
C PRO A 128 -6.68 2.40 -3.88
N GLY A 129 -7.95 2.54 -3.51
CA GLY A 129 -8.39 3.63 -2.64
C GLY A 129 -7.74 3.59 -1.26
N LEU A 130 -7.72 4.75 -0.59
CA LEU A 130 -7.12 4.89 0.73
C LEU A 130 -8.03 4.41 1.88
N PHE A 131 -9.20 3.86 1.57
CA PHE A 131 -10.07 3.20 2.54
C PHE A 131 -10.20 1.73 2.20
N THR A 132 -10.51 0.92 3.21
CA THR A 132 -10.78 -0.50 3.02
C THR A 132 -11.95 -0.73 2.06
N GLU A 133 -11.88 -1.78 1.26
CA GLU A 133 -12.93 -2.14 0.32
C GLU A 133 -14.18 -2.67 1.02
N THR A 134 -14.00 -3.34 2.16
CA THR A 134 -15.09 -3.85 2.99
C THR A 134 -15.41 -2.94 4.17
N ALA A 135 -16.67 -2.96 4.62
CA ALA A 135 -17.09 -2.20 5.81
C ALA A 135 -16.32 -2.67 7.06
N PRO A 136 -15.97 -1.76 7.97
CA PRO A 136 -16.55 -0.41 8.18
C PRO A 136 -15.92 0.74 7.37
N TYR A 137 -15.19 0.49 6.30
CA TYR A 137 -14.61 1.49 5.41
C TYR A 137 -13.70 2.48 6.12
N THR A 138 -12.65 1.98 6.73
CA THR A 138 -11.65 2.77 7.45
C THR A 138 -10.46 3.11 6.58
N VAL A 139 -9.66 4.10 7.02
CA VAL A 139 -8.41 4.45 6.33
C VAL A 139 -7.50 3.24 6.26
N ASP A 140 -7.02 2.92 5.06
CA ASP A 140 -6.01 1.91 4.80
C ASP A 140 -4.63 2.56 4.79
N LEU A 141 -3.90 2.38 5.88
CA LEU A 141 -2.59 3.01 6.06
C LEU A 141 -1.51 2.39 5.16
N GLU A 142 -1.64 1.12 4.78
CA GLU A 142 -0.73 0.47 3.83
C GLU A 142 -0.94 1.02 2.41
N ALA A 143 -2.19 1.17 1.97
CA ALA A 143 -2.50 1.82 0.71
C ALA A 143 -1.99 3.27 0.69
N GLN A 144 -2.16 3.99 1.79
CA GLN A 144 -1.64 5.36 1.92
C GLN A 144 -0.12 5.41 1.83
N ALA A 145 0.60 4.51 2.53
CA ALA A 145 2.05 4.47 2.51
C ALA A 145 2.61 4.09 1.12
N ASN A 146 1.95 3.16 0.44
CA ASN A 146 2.29 2.81 -0.95
C ASN A 146 2.12 4.02 -1.88
N LEU A 147 1.00 4.73 -1.81
CA LEU A 147 0.77 5.94 -2.61
C LEU A 147 1.78 7.05 -2.29
N ASP A 148 2.11 7.28 -1.01
CA ASP A 148 3.14 8.24 -0.60
C ASP A 148 4.50 7.91 -1.20
N SER A 149 4.87 6.62 -1.23
CA SER A 149 6.11 6.14 -1.85
C SER A 149 6.13 6.39 -3.36
N LEU A 150 5.05 6.07 -4.07
CA LEU A 150 4.92 6.31 -5.51
C LEU A 150 5.00 7.80 -5.85
N LEU A 151 4.33 8.65 -5.09
CA LEU A 151 4.41 10.11 -5.24
C LEU A 151 5.83 10.62 -4.98
N THR A 152 6.54 10.06 -4.00
CA THR A 152 7.94 10.40 -3.73
C THR A 152 8.84 10.03 -4.91
N MET A 153 8.69 8.83 -5.47
CA MET A 153 9.45 8.38 -6.65
C MET A 153 9.16 9.24 -7.89
N ALA A 154 7.89 9.61 -8.13
CA ALA A 154 7.52 10.51 -9.22
C ALA A 154 8.16 11.89 -9.04
N ALA A 155 8.16 12.45 -7.82
CA ALA A 155 8.81 13.72 -7.50
C ALA A 155 10.32 13.68 -7.74
N GLN A 156 10.99 12.61 -7.33
CA GLN A 156 12.42 12.42 -7.53
C GLN A 156 12.78 12.30 -9.02
N ALA A 157 11.89 11.74 -9.83
CA ALA A 157 12.04 11.64 -11.29
C ALA A 157 11.61 12.91 -12.06
N ASP A 158 11.30 14.03 -11.38
CA ASP A 158 10.84 15.28 -12.03
C ASP A 158 9.52 15.13 -12.79
N MET A 159 8.59 14.31 -12.31
CA MET A 159 7.30 14.08 -12.95
C MET A 159 6.15 14.58 -12.10
N PHE A 160 5.10 15.06 -12.76
CA PHE A 160 3.79 15.27 -12.15
C PHE A 160 3.07 13.95 -11.92
N ALA A 161 2.06 13.95 -11.05
CA ALA A 161 1.23 12.78 -10.77
C ALA A 161 -0.26 13.14 -10.76
N VAL A 162 -1.06 12.24 -11.29
CA VAL A 162 -2.51 12.16 -11.08
C VAL A 162 -2.76 10.98 -10.14
N ILE A 163 -3.60 11.17 -9.13
CA ILE A 163 -4.05 10.09 -8.25
C ILE A 163 -5.35 9.55 -8.80
N THR A 164 -5.36 8.29 -9.20
CA THR A 164 -6.53 7.59 -9.74
C THR A 164 -6.89 6.42 -8.85
N PHE A 165 -8.12 6.33 -8.38
CA PHE A 165 -8.55 5.18 -7.60
C PHE A 165 -9.27 4.13 -8.44
N ARG A 166 -8.70 2.90 -8.45
CA ARG A 166 -9.27 1.72 -9.10
C ARG A 166 -10.32 1.07 -8.23
N THR A 167 -9.99 0.84 -6.98
CA THR A 167 -10.83 0.18 -5.99
C THR A 167 -11.06 1.08 -4.77
N GLY A 168 -11.92 0.66 -3.86
CA GLY A 168 -12.24 1.42 -2.65
C GLY A 168 -13.52 0.89 -2.00
N PRO A 169 -14.16 1.67 -1.12
CA PRO A 169 -15.34 1.24 -0.40
C PRO A 169 -16.41 0.59 -1.26
N GLY A 170 -16.65 -0.72 -1.05
CA GLY A 170 -17.63 -1.48 -1.81
C GLY A 170 -17.28 -1.70 -3.28
N ARG A 171 -16.01 -1.59 -3.67
CA ARG A 171 -15.54 -1.87 -5.03
C ARG A 171 -14.18 -2.56 -4.98
N SER A 172 -14.17 -3.85 -5.23
CA SER A 172 -12.93 -4.65 -5.28
C SER A 172 -12.33 -4.71 -6.69
N GLU A 173 -11.07 -5.15 -6.78
CA GLU A 173 -10.32 -5.25 -8.04
C GLU A 173 -11.00 -6.17 -9.05
N PHE A 174 -11.49 -7.32 -8.61
CA PHE A 174 -12.10 -8.31 -9.51
C PHE A 174 -13.38 -7.78 -10.17
N TRP A 175 -14.17 -7.01 -9.44
CA TRP A 175 -15.36 -6.37 -10.01
C TRP A 175 -15.05 -5.17 -10.87
N ALA A 176 -14.03 -4.41 -10.50
CA ALA A 176 -13.66 -3.21 -11.22
C ALA A 176 -13.23 -3.51 -12.66
N PHE A 177 -12.53 -4.61 -12.88
CA PHE A 177 -11.81 -4.86 -14.14
C PHE A 177 -12.11 -6.20 -14.80
N TRP A 178 -12.60 -7.15 -14.05
CA TRP A 178 -12.82 -8.49 -14.60
C TRP A 178 -14.31 -8.76 -14.86
N GLY A 179 -15.22 -7.96 -14.27
CA GLY A 179 -16.67 -8.10 -14.48
C GLY A 179 -17.17 -9.51 -14.18
N GLU A 180 -16.52 -10.20 -13.24
CA GLU A 180 -16.77 -11.62 -13.01
C GLU A 180 -18.05 -11.82 -12.22
N ASP A 181 -18.94 -12.61 -12.77
CA ASP A 181 -20.09 -13.12 -12.04
C ASP A 181 -19.63 -14.30 -11.16
N THR A 182 -19.78 -14.18 -9.84
CA THR A 182 -19.49 -15.27 -8.89
C THR A 182 -20.25 -16.56 -9.21
N ALA A 183 -21.38 -16.47 -9.94
CA ALA A 183 -22.07 -17.64 -10.47
C ALA A 183 -21.23 -18.40 -11.51
N GLN A 184 -20.17 -17.81 -12.03
CA GLN A 184 -19.22 -18.44 -12.96
C GLN A 184 -17.96 -18.98 -12.28
N ASP A 185 -17.81 -18.79 -10.97
CA ASP A 185 -16.81 -19.49 -10.15
C ASP A 185 -17.42 -20.77 -9.55
N PRO A 186 -17.61 -21.83 -10.35
CA PRO A 186 -18.30 -23.06 -9.93
C PRO A 186 -17.51 -23.83 -8.87
N ASP A 187 -16.23 -23.53 -8.71
CA ASP A 187 -15.32 -24.22 -7.80
C ASP A 187 -15.12 -23.43 -6.49
N GLY A 188 -15.66 -22.22 -6.38
CA GLY A 188 -15.54 -21.37 -5.20
C GLY A 188 -14.09 -21.01 -4.86
N TRP A 189 -13.31 -20.72 -5.87
CA TRP A 189 -11.88 -20.42 -5.73
C TRP A 189 -11.61 -19.09 -5.07
N PHE A 190 -12.55 -18.15 -5.24
CA PHE A 190 -12.40 -16.80 -4.75
C PHE A 190 -13.17 -16.60 -3.45
N ASP A 191 -12.54 -15.94 -2.52
CA ASP A 191 -13.26 -15.42 -1.37
C ASP A 191 -14.34 -14.44 -1.88
N PRO A 192 -15.61 -14.58 -1.46
CA PRO A 192 -16.67 -13.64 -1.83
C PRO A 192 -16.32 -12.16 -1.61
N ASP A 193 -15.46 -11.85 -0.64
CA ASP A 193 -15.02 -10.48 -0.36
C ASP A 193 -14.17 -9.88 -1.49
N TYR A 194 -13.59 -10.70 -2.38
CA TYR A 194 -12.88 -10.21 -3.58
C TYR A 194 -13.81 -9.67 -4.67
N TYR A 195 -15.11 -9.93 -4.57
CA TYR A 195 -16.12 -9.54 -5.55
C TYR A 195 -17.05 -8.43 -5.04
N ASP A 196 -16.55 -7.50 -4.26
CA ASP A 196 -17.40 -6.42 -3.73
C ASP A 196 -17.72 -5.40 -4.82
N ASN A 197 -19.01 -5.24 -5.10
CA ASN A 197 -19.57 -4.27 -6.05
C ASN A 197 -20.62 -3.36 -5.39
N ARG A 198 -20.69 -3.31 -4.07
CA ARG A 198 -21.70 -2.56 -3.30
C ARG A 198 -21.75 -1.09 -3.60
N VAL A 199 -20.65 -0.49 -4.08
CA VAL A 199 -20.60 0.92 -4.44
C VAL A 199 -21.76 1.31 -5.37
N TRP A 200 -22.25 0.38 -6.19
CA TRP A 200 -23.32 0.66 -7.14
C TRP A 200 -24.74 0.48 -6.59
N GLY A 201 -24.93 0.01 -5.38
CA GLY A 201 -26.25 -0.23 -4.80
C GLY A 201 -26.36 0.03 -3.31
N ASP A 202 -25.25 0.39 -2.64
CA ASP A 202 -25.20 0.67 -1.21
C ASP A 202 -24.81 2.12 -0.95
N GLN A 203 -25.72 2.87 -0.34
CA GLN A 203 -25.50 4.26 0.04
C GLN A 203 -24.31 4.43 0.98
N ALA A 204 -24.08 3.49 1.91
CA ALA A 204 -22.98 3.59 2.85
C ALA A 204 -21.62 3.44 2.15
N ALA A 205 -21.51 2.56 1.15
CA ALA A 205 -20.30 2.44 0.33
C ALA A 205 -20.05 3.73 -0.47
N GLN A 206 -21.08 4.31 -1.06
CA GLN A 206 -20.97 5.61 -1.77
C GLN A 206 -20.59 6.75 -0.84
N ASP A 207 -21.15 6.81 0.37
CA ASP A 207 -20.82 7.82 1.37
C ASP A 207 -19.35 7.68 1.80
N ALA A 208 -18.87 6.44 1.90
CA ALA A 208 -17.47 6.17 2.20
C ALA A 208 -16.52 6.57 1.04
N TRP A 209 -16.93 6.43 -0.24
CA TRP A 209 -16.19 6.97 -1.39
C TRP A 209 -16.05 8.49 -1.33
N VAL A 210 -17.14 9.19 -0.97
CA VAL A 210 -17.14 10.64 -0.78
C VAL A 210 -16.15 11.04 0.31
N GLU A 211 -16.17 10.34 1.43
CA GLU A 211 -15.28 10.63 2.56
C GLU A 211 -13.81 10.26 2.25
N MET A 212 -13.56 9.14 1.57
CA MET A 212 -12.24 8.74 1.11
C MET A 212 -11.59 9.83 0.24
N TRP A 213 -12.35 10.41 -0.72
CA TRP A 213 -11.84 11.49 -1.55
C TRP A 213 -11.63 12.79 -0.78
N ARG A 214 -12.51 13.11 0.16
CA ARG A 214 -12.32 14.27 1.04
C ARG A 214 -11.02 14.11 1.86
N TYR A 215 -10.79 12.92 2.40
CA TYR A 215 -9.56 12.57 3.12
C TYR A 215 -8.33 12.69 2.22
N THR A 216 -8.36 12.10 1.03
CA THR A 216 -7.29 12.12 0.04
C THR A 216 -6.93 13.55 -0.37
N ALA A 217 -7.92 14.36 -0.70
CA ALA A 217 -7.71 15.75 -1.08
C ALA A 217 -7.13 16.57 0.06
N GLN A 218 -7.63 16.42 1.29
CA GLN A 218 -7.07 17.10 2.46
C GLN A 218 -5.60 16.75 2.68
N ARG A 219 -5.20 15.49 2.40
CA ARG A 219 -3.82 15.03 2.56
C ARG A 219 -2.88 15.55 1.49
N TYR A 220 -3.30 15.58 0.23
CA TYR A 220 -2.41 15.82 -0.90
C TYR A 220 -2.54 17.19 -1.58
N LYS A 221 -3.48 18.05 -1.17
CA LYS A 221 -3.73 19.38 -1.77
C LYS A 221 -2.50 20.29 -1.87
N ASP A 222 -1.57 20.15 -0.94
CA ASP A 222 -0.35 20.95 -0.91
C ASP A 222 0.85 20.25 -1.57
N ASN A 223 0.66 19.08 -2.17
CA ASN A 223 1.72 18.36 -2.88
C ASN A 223 1.89 18.95 -4.29
N PRO A 224 3.02 19.63 -4.58
CA PRO A 224 3.18 20.38 -5.83
C PRO A 224 3.31 19.52 -7.09
N ILE A 225 3.48 18.20 -6.95
CA ILE A 225 3.47 17.29 -8.12
C ILE A 225 2.10 16.71 -8.42
N VAL A 226 1.17 16.76 -7.46
CA VAL A 226 -0.20 16.26 -7.68
C VAL A 226 -0.96 17.30 -8.50
N VAL A 227 -1.27 16.94 -9.73
CA VAL A 227 -1.91 17.84 -10.70
C VAL A 227 -3.32 17.38 -11.06
N GLY A 228 -3.83 16.35 -10.41
CA GLY A 228 -5.20 15.88 -10.61
C GLY A 228 -5.61 14.75 -9.67
N TYR A 229 -6.92 14.69 -9.42
CA TYR A 229 -7.63 13.61 -8.73
C TYR A 229 -8.61 12.96 -9.70
N ASP A 230 -8.35 11.74 -10.11
CA ASP A 230 -9.25 10.95 -10.96
C ASP A 230 -10.15 10.09 -10.07
N LEU A 231 -11.43 10.42 -10.06
CA LEU A 231 -12.34 10.02 -9.00
C LEU A 231 -12.63 8.52 -8.94
N MET A 232 -12.65 7.87 -10.08
CA MET A 232 -12.81 6.42 -10.19
C MET A 232 -12.33 5.98 -11.57
N CYS A 233 -11.31 5.11 -11.57
CA CYS A 233 -10.90 4.45 -12.79
C CYS A 233 -12.05 3.59 -13.32
N GLU A 234 -12.50 3.87 -14.54
CA GLU A 234 -13.46 3.04 -15.24
C GLU A 234 -14.80 2.77 -14.48
N PRO A 235 -15.64 3.78 -14.23
CA PRO A 235 -16.97 3.53 -13.69
C PRO A 235 -17.76 2.55 -14.60
N ASN A 236 -18.33 1.49 -13.99
CA ASN A 236 -18.85 0.34 -14.74
C ASN A 236 -20.14 -0.26 -14.18
N SER A 237 -21.02 0.55 -13.58
CA SER A 237 -22.28 0.03 -13.05
C SER A 237 -23.22 -0.58 -14.12
N ASN A 238 -22.92 -0.34 -15.39
CA ASN A 238 -23.60 -0.96 -16.52
C ASN A 238 -23.27 -2.46 -16.67
N GLU A 239 -22.15 -2.93 -16.12
CA GLU A 239 -21.74 -4.33 -16.08
C GLU A 239 -21.40 -4.71 -14.64
N VAL A 240 -22.40 -5.10 -13.86
CA VAL A 240 -22.28 -5.46 -12.44
C VAL A 240 -22.74 -6.90 -12.26
N GLY A 241 -21.92 -7.73 -11.65
CA GLY A 241 -22.30 -9.09 -11.34
C GLY A 241 -23.32 -9.23 -10.22
N SER A 242 -23.73 -10.45 -9.96
CA SER A 242 -24.83 -10.75 -9.05
C SER A 242 -24.49 -10.62 -7.57
N TYR A 243 -23.22 -10.66 -7.18
CA TYR A 243 -22.81 -10.61 -5.79
C TYR A 243 -22.18 -9.27 -5.42
N PRO A 244 -22.48 -8.69 -4.25
CA PRO A 244 -23.56 -9.06 -3.33
C PRO A 244 -24.90 -8.38 -3.65
N LEU A 245 -25.00 -7.59 -4.74
CA LEU A 245 -26.13 -6.71 -5.02
C LEU A 245 -27.38 -7.42 -5.62
N GLY A 246 -27.25 -8.65 -6.09
CA GLY A 246 -28.39 -9.36 -6.66
C GLY A 246 -28.21 -9.70 -8.15
N PRO A 247 -29.25 -9.61 -9.01
CA PRO A 247 -29.14 -10.03 -10.40
C PRO A 247 -28.05 -9.29 -11.18
N ALA A 248 -27.25 -10.03 -11.94
CA ALA A 248 -26.23 -9.46 -12.79
C ALA A 248 -26.81 -8.47 -13.79
N LEU A 249 -26.10 -7.37 -13.99
CA LEU A 249 -26.42 -6.32 -14.96
C LEU A 249 -25.36 -6.34 -16.07
N ASP A 250 -25.80 -6.33 -17.32
CA ASP A 250 -24.96 -6.32 -18.53
C ASP A 250 -25.68 -5.48 -19.61
N VAL A 251 -25.55 -4.14 -19.54
CA VAL A 251 -26.20 -3.18 -20.39
C VAL A 251 -25.16 -2.27 -21.04
N TRP A 252 -24.95 -2.43 -22.34
CA TRP A 252 -23.93 -1.69 -23.09
C TRP A 252 -24.47 -0.53 -23.93
N ASP A 253 -25.80 -0.44 -24.10
CA ASP A 253 -26.41 0.70 -24.71
C ASP A 253 -26.69 1.78 -23.66
N PRO A 254 -26.05 2.97 -23.76
CA PRO A 254 -26.25 4.02 -22.79
C PRO A 254 -27.68 4.51 -22.67
N ASP A 255 -28.43 4.57 -23.79
CA ASP A 255 -29.85 4.98 -23.79
C ASP A 255 -30.70 3.97 -22.99
N GLU A 256 -30.48 2.67 -23.18
CA GLU A 256 -31.15 1.61 -22.40
C GLU A 256 -30.76 1.71 -20.92
N PHE A 257 -29.48 1.94 -20.62
CA PHE A 257 -29.02 2.04 -19.26
C PHE A 257 -29.65 3.22 -18.52
N TYR A 258 -29.52 4.43 -19.05
CA TYR A 258 -30.04 5.64 -18.39
C TYR A 258 -31.56 5.71 -18.33
N ALA A 259 -32.30 5.06 -19.27
CA ALA A 259 -33.74 4.94 -19.19
C ALA A 259 -34.23 4.17 -17.95
N VAL A 260 -33.41 3.25 -17.41
CA VAL A 260 -33.78 2.39 -16.28
C VAL A 260 -33.10 2.81 -15.00
N TYR A 261 -31.82 3.13 -15.07
CA TYR A 261 -30.94 3.35 -13.90
C TYR A 261 -30.60 4.82 -13.66
N GLY A 262 -30.94 5.74 -14.57
CA GLY A 262 -30.74 7.17 -14.39
C GLY A 262 -31.41 7.68 -13.12
N GLY A 263 -30.66 8.47 -12.31
CA GLY A 263 -31.11 9.00 -11.03
C GLY A 263 -31.13 8.00 -9.87
N THR A 264 -30.65 6.77 -10.06
CA THR A 264 -30.47 5.76 -8.99
C THR A 264 -29.06 5.73 -8.45
N LEU A 265 -28.76 4.83 -7.48
CA LEU A 265 -27.39 4.62 -7.00
C LEU A 265 -26.46 4.03 -8.07
N TYR A 266 -27.00 3.40 -9.12
CA TYR A 266 -26.23 2.92 -10.27
C TYR A 266 -25.75 4.04 -11.19
N ASP A 267 -26.36 5.23 -11.11
CA ASP A 267 -26.04 6.37 -11.95
C ASP A 267 -24.84 7.14 -11.38
N TRP A 268 -23.70 7.06 -12.06
CA TRP A 268 -22.46 7.76 -11.70
C TRP A 268 -22.68 9.28 -11.60
N ASN A 269 -23.58 9.87 -12.39
CA ASN A 269 -23.96 11.28 -12.29
C ASN A 269 -24.58 11.66 -10.95
N GLN A 270 -25.00 10.68 -10.13
CA GLN A 270 -25.48 10.94 -8.77
C GLN A 270 -24.36 10.89 -7.73
N LEU A 271 -23.27 10.12 -7.97
CA LEU A 271 -22.19 9.94 -7.00
C LEU A 271 -21.07 10.97 -7.19
N TYR A 272 -20.52 11.12 -8.40
CA TYR A 272 -19.33 11.94 -8.57
C TYR A 272 -19.52 13.44 -8.20
N PRO A 273 -20.69 14.10 -8.38
CA PRO A 273 -20.86 15.47 -7.93
C PRO A 273 -20.78 15.64 -6.40
N ARG A 274 -21.13 14.58 -5.66
CA ARG A 274 -21.00 14.54 -4.20
C ARG A 274 -19.52 14.47 -3.81
N ILE A 275 -18.73 13.68 -4.54
CA ILE A 275 -17.28 13.57 -4.35
C ILE A 275 -16.61 14.93 -4.66
N VAL A 276 -16.92 15.54 -5.80
CA VAL A 276 -16.42 16.89 -6.16
C VAL A 276 -16.72 17.90 -5.06
N THR A 277 -17.96 17.91 -4.56
CA THR A 277 -18.38 18.80 -3.48
C THR A 277 -17.57 18.58 -2.22
N ALA A 278 -17.30 17.34 -1.85
CA ALA A 278 -16.52 17.00 -0.65
C ALA A 278 -15.04 17.37 -0.79
N ILE A 279 -14.44 17.15 -1.95
CA ILE A 279 -13.08 17.61 -2.25
C ILE A 279 -12.99 19.12 -2.11
N ARG A 280 -13.93 19.88 -2.68
CA ARG A 280 -13.91 21.36 -2.67
C ARG A 280 -14.12 21.96 -1.28
N GLN A 281 -14.59 21.19 -0.31
CA GLN A 281 -14.59 21.63 1.10
C GLN A 281 -13.18 21.77 1.69
N VAL A 282 -12.20 21.05 1.16
CA VAL A 282 -10.84 20.96 1.70
C VAL A 282 -9.75 21.39 0.72
N ASP A 283 -10.02 21.31 -0.57
CA ASP A 283 -9.10 21.64 -1.68
C ASP A 283 -9.87 22.38 -2.78
N GLN A 284 -9.51 23.66 -2.98
CA GLN A 284 -10.21 24.54 -3.92
C GLN A 284 -9.59 24.52 -5.33
N ASP A 285 -8.34 24.05 -5.46
CA ASP A 285 -7.49 24.37 -6.59
C ASP A 285 -7.06 23.15 -7.41
N THR A 286 -6.84 21.98 -6.78
CA THR A 286 -6.37 20.79 -7.51
C THR A 286 -7.42 20.34 -8.55
N PRO A 287 -7.01 20.14 -9.81
CA PRO A 287 -7.91 19.65 -10.86
C PRO A 287 -8.55 18.31 -10.52
N ILE A 288 -9.83 18.14 -10.85
CA ILE A 288 -10.56 16.88 -10.68
C ILE A 288 -10.85 16.28 -12.06
N LEU A 289 -10.57 15.00 -12.21
CA LEU A 289 -10.79 14.23 -13.42
C LEU A 289 -11.99 13.29 -13.22
N VAL A 290 -12.90 13.24 -14.20
CA VAL A 290 -14.12 12.43 -14.14
C VAL A 290 -14.26 11.62 -15.41
N GLY A 291 -14.09 10.32 -15.33
CA GLY A 291 -14.41 9.39 -16.42
C GLY A 291 -15.92 9.08 -16.50
N GLY A 292 -16.37 8.70 -17.68
CA GLY A 292 -17.75 8.27 -17.91
C GLY A 292 -18.03 6.83 -17.47
N MET A 293 -19.31 6.45 -17.47
CA MET A 293 -19.72 5.06 -17.37
C MET A 293 -19.21 4.23 -18.55
N GLY A 294 -19.41 2.92 -18.51
CA GLY A 294 -18.99 2.02 -19.59
C GLY A 294 -17.48 1.97 -19.75
N TYR A 295 -16.75 1.93 -18.62
CA TYR A 295 -15.27 1.91 -18.57
C TYR A 295 -14.64 3.18 -19.19
N SER A 296 -15.26 4.32 -19.00
CA SER A 296 -14.82 5.62 -19.57
C SER A 296 -14.73 5.64 -21.10
N ALA A 297 -15.45 4.75 -21.78
CA ALA A 297 -15.44 4.69 -23.23
C ALA A 297 -16.03 5.97 -23.86
N VAL A 298 -15.54 6.30 -25.07
CA VAL A 298 -15.94 7.53 -25.79
C VAL A 298 -17.43 7.63 -26.03
N GLU A 299 -18.11 6.49 -26.28
CA GLU A 299 -19.56 6.42 -26.52
C GLU A 299 -20.39 6.80 -25.29
N TRP A 300 -19.83 6.67 -24.09
CA TRP A 300 -20.49 7.02 -22.83
C TRP A 300 -20.25 8.48 -22.42
N LEU A 301 -19.24 9.14 -23.00
CA LEU A 301 -18.92 10.54 -22.67
C LEU A 301 -20.11 11.50 -22.81
N PRO A 302 -20.97 11.41 -23.86
CA PRO A 302 -22.14 12.31 -24.02
C PRO A 302 -23.19 12.22 -22.89
N TYR A 303 -23.15 11.17 -22.09
CA TYR A 303 -24.09 10.93 -20.99
C TYR A 303 -23.56 11.40 -19.63
N LEU A 304 -22.34 11.93 -19.57
CA LEU A 304 -21.87 12.65 -18.39
C LEU A 304 -22.54 14.02 -18.28
N GLU A 305 -22.96 14.37 -17.08
CA GLU A 305 -23.59 15.65 -16.75
C GLU A 305 -22.58 16.58 -16.05
N PRO A 306 -21.90 17.50 -16.78
CA PRO A 306 -20.83 18.30 -16.20
C PRO A 306 -21.27 19.13 -14.98
N VAL A 307 -20.43 19.11 -13.92
CA VAL A 307 -20.64 19.92 -12.71
C VAL A 307 -20.27 21.39 -12.94
N SER A 308 -20.75 22.27 -12.07
CA SER A 308 -20.46 23.71 -12.13
C SER A 308 -19.08 24.08 -11.58
N ASP A 309 -18.30 23.10 -11.08
CA ASP A 309 -16.95 23.32 -10.61
C ASP A 309 -16.01 23.72 -11.75
N THR A 310 -15.24 24.78 -11.58
CA THR A 310 -14.40 25.35 -12.65
C THR A 310 -13.05 24.68 -12.84
N HIS A 311 -12.68 23.76 -11.95
CA HIS A 311 -11.44 22.99 -12.00
C HIS A 311 -11.74 21.49 -12.13
N THR A 312 -12.86 21.13 -12.75
CA THR A 312 -13.18 19.75 -13.14
C THR A 312 -13.03 19.60 -14.64
N LEU A 313 -12.31 18.57 -15.07
CA LEU A 313 -12.19 18.10 -16.44
C LEU A 313 -12.71 16.67 -16.55
N TYR A 314 -12.97 16.25 -17.80
CA TYR A 314 -13.54 14.94 -18.07
C TYR A 314 -12.52 14.04 -18.76
N THR A 315 -12.63 12.73 -18.58
CA THR A 315 -11.67 11.79 -19.13
C THR A 315 -12.34 10.69 -19.92
N ILE A 316 -11.60 10.18 -20.88
CA ILE A 316 -11.95 8.98 -21.64
C ILE A 316 -10.79 7.98 -21.59
N HIS A 317 -11.13 6.70 -21.74
CA HIS A 317 -10.21 5.62 -22.04
C HIS A 317 -10.38 5.23 -23.51
N GLN A 318 -9.27 5.28 -24.28
CA GLN A 318 -9.35 5.11 -25.72
C GLN A 318 -8.65 3.84 -26.18
N TYR A 319 -9.41 2.79 -26.29
CA TYR A 319 -8.97 1.50 -26.82
C TYR A 319 -9.76 1.06 -28.07
N ALA A 320 -10.68 1.90 -28.55
CA ALA A 320 -11.44 1.55 -29.75
C ALA A 320 -10.58 1.56 -31.02
N PRO A 321 -10.78 0.59 -31.89
CA PRO A 321 -11.67 -0.56 -31.75
C PRO A 321 -10.99 -1.67 -30.95
N PHE A 322 -11.65 -2.13 -29.87
CA PHE A 322 -11.09 -3.11 -28.92
C PHE A 322 -10.64 -4.41 -29.62
N SER A 323 -11.36 -4.86 -30.64
CA SER A 323 -10.99 -6.03 -31.43
C SER A 323 -9.65 -5.92 -32.16
N TYR A 324 -9.12 -4.71 -32.36
CA TYR A 324 -7.78 -4.48 -32.91
C TYR A 324 -6.74 -4.30 -31.83
N THR A 325 -7.03 -3.44 -30.84
CA THR A 325 -6.04 -3.06 -29.82
C THR A 325 -5.68 -4.18 -28.87
N HIS A 326 -6.57 -5.18 -28.70
CA HIS A 326 -6.40 -6.33 -27.79
C HIS A 326 -6.28 -7.67 -28.56
N GLN A 327 -5.73 -7.67 -29.77
CA GLN A 327 -5.50 -8.92 -30.48
C GLN A 327 -4.41 -9.75 -29.78
N GLU A 328 -4.71 -11.06 -29.61
CA GLU A 328 -3.74 -12.00 -29.07
C GLU A 328 -2.74 -12.48 -30.16
N PRO A 329 -1.50 -12.82 -29.79
CA PRO A 329 -0.44 -13.15 -30.75
C PRO A 329 -0.77 -14.29 -31.71
N ASP A 330 -1.53 -15.29 -31.26
CA ASP A 330 -1.92 -16.46 -32.02
C ASP A 330 -3.20 -16.25 -32.86
N THR A 331 -3.87 -15.11 -32.71
CA THR A 331 -5.13 -14.79 -33.37
C THR A 331 -5.13 -13.45 -34.10
N LEU A 332 -3.95 -12.96 -34.50
CA LEU A 332 -3.81 -11.70 -35.23
C LEU A 332 -4.60 -11.73 -36.55
N THR A 333 -5.66 -10.93 -36.62
CA THR A 333 -6.58 -10.89 -37.78
C THR A 333 -6.57 -9.54 -38.48
N TYR A 334 -6.41 -8.46 -37.70
CA TYR A 334 -6.57 -7.11 -38.18
C TYR A 334 -5.23 -6.37 -38.24
N THR A 335 -5.10 -5.44 -39.16
CA THR A 335 -3.93 -4.58 -39.33
C THR A 335 -4.34 -3.12 -39.45
N TYR A 336 -3.47 -2.20 -39.02
CA TYR A 336 -3.68 -0.78 -39.23
C TYR A 336 -2.62 -0.18 -40.16
N PRO A 337 -3.01 0.69 -41.15
CA PRO A 337 -4.37 0.87 -41.61
C PRO A 337 -4.89 -0.39 -42.33
N GLY A 338 -6.21 -0.59 -42.32
CA GLY A 338 -6.80 -1.81 -42.85
C GLY A 338 -8.31 -1.74 -42.96
N THR A 339 -8.95 -2.88 -42.79
CA THR A 339 -10.41 -2.99 -42.74
C THR A 339 -10.84 -3.82 -41.54
N LEU A 340 -11.94 -3.40 -40.92
CA LEU A 340 -12.54 -4.00 -39.73
C LEU A 340 -14.03 -3.70 -39.74
N ASP A 341 -14.87 -4.63 -39.30
CA ASP A 341 -16.29 -4.39 -39.07
C ASP A 341 -16.42 -3.54 -37.79
N LEU A 342 -16.56 -2.23 -37.97
CA LEU A 342 -16.43 -1.24 -36.90
C LEU A 342 -17.76 -0.93 -36.20
N ASP A 343 -18.89 -1.17 -36.93
CA ASP A 343 -20.23 -0.95 -36.43
C ASP A 343 -21.04 -2.24 -36.25
N TRP A 344 -20.38 -3.40 -36.44
CA TRP A 344 -20.91 -4.72 -36.23
C TRP A 344 -22.13 -5.08 -37.14
N ASP A 345 -22.21 -4.46 -38.33
CA ASP A 345 -23.25 -4.74 -39.32
C ASP A 345 -22.93 -5.96 -40.21
N GLY A 346 -21.72 -6.53 -40.04
CA GLY A 346 -21.21 -7.65 -40.81
C GLY A 346 -20.48 -7.23 -42.08
N THR A 347 -20.27 -5.94 -42.32
CA THR A 347 -19.56 -5.39 -43.46
C THR A 347 -18.24 -4.71 -43.00
N PRO A 348 -17.08 -5.06 -43.57
CA PRO A 348 -15.84 -4.40 -43.17
C PRO A 348 -15.79 -2.93 -43.59
N ASP A 349 -15.49 -2.07 -42.66
CA ASP A 349 -15.25 -0.64 -42.83
C ASP A 349 -13.78 -0.33 -43.05
N THR A 350 -13.47 0.89 -43.52
CA THR A 350 -12.12 1.38 -43.64
C THR A 350 -11.62 1.81 -42.24
N PHE A 351 -10.63 1.11 -41.72
CA PHE A 351 -9.97 1.39 -40.45
C PHE A 351 -8.65 2.11 -40.70
N ASN A 352 -8.66 3.42 -40.48
CA ASN A 352 -7.52 4.31 -40.74
C ASN A 352 -7.60 5.58 -39.87
N ARG A 353 -6.70 6.54 -40.13
CA ARG A 353 -6.68 7.84 -39.43
C ARG A 353 -7.98 8.62 -39.53
N ASP A 354 -8.66 8.62 -40.68
CA ASP A 354 -9.90 9.37 -40.87
C ASP A 354 -11.01 8.77 -39.99
N TRP A 355 -11.04 7.46 -39.81
CA TRP A 355 -11.94 6.81 -38.87
C TRP A 355 -11.65 7.22 -37.43
N LEU A 356 -10.38 7.20 -37.01
CA LEU A 356 -9.96 7.64 -35.66
C LEU A 356 -10.38 9.10 -35.41
N ASP A 357 -10.16 9.97 -36.38
CA ASP A 357 -10.55 11.37 -36.28
C ASP A 357 -12.05 11.56 -36.15
N GLY A 358 -12.84 10.79 -36.94
CA GLY A 358 -14.28 10.76 -36.86
C GLY A 358 -14.81 10.22 -35.52
N TYR A 359 -14.15 9.20 -34.98
CA TYR A 359 -14.51 8.63 -33.66
C TYR A 359 -14.28 9.65 -32.53
N LEU A 360 -13.15 10.35 -32.55
CA LEU A 360 -12.81 11.40 -31.59
C LEU A 360 -13.65 12.68 -31.76
N ALA A 361 -14.43 12.84 -32.84
CA ALA A 361 -15.36 13.96 -32.99
C ALA A 361 -16.46 13.98 -31.92
N THR A 362 -16.74 12.84 -31.28
CA THR A 362 -17.61 12.77 -30.08
C THR A 362 -17.04 13.62 -28.95
N VAL A 363 -15.72 13.57 -28.73
CA VAL A 363 -15.03 14.38 -27.74
C VAL A 363 -15.13 15.87 -28.09
N ASP A 364 -14.91 16.23 -29.37
CA ASP A 364 -15.04 17.61 -29.82
C ASP A 364 -16.47 18.14 -29.58
N THR A 365 -17.46 17.30 -29.81
CA THR A 365 -18.87 17.65 -29.58
C THR A 365 -19.18 17.91 -28.11
N PHE A 366 -18.65 17.07 -27.21
CA PHE A 366 -18.79 17.23 -25.77
C PHE A 366 -18.11 18.51 -25.26
N VAL A 367 -16.86 18.73 -25.66
CA VAL A 367 -16.08 19.94 -25.31
C VAL A 367 -16.81 21.20 -25.76
N ASN A 368 -17.30 21.22 -27.01
CA ASN A 368 -17.98 22.39 -27.57
C ASN A 368 -19.35 22.63 -26.94
N THR A 369 -20.08 21.57 -26.57
CA THR A 369 -21.40 21.66 -25.96
C THR A 369 -21.32 22.20 -24.53
N HIS A 370 -20.36 21.74 -23.75
CA HIS A 370 -20.28 22.01 -22.32
C HIS A 370 -19.23 23.06 -21.95
N GLY A 371 -18.28 23.37 -22.85
CA GLY A 371 -17.21 24.31 -22.56
C GLY A 371 -16.20 23.81 -21.52
N VAL A 372 -16.02 22.51 -21.42
CA VAL A 372 -15.16 21.84 -20.41
C VAL A 372 -13.97 21.14 -21.08
N PRO A 373 -12.79 21.05 -20.43
CA PRO A 373 -11.67 20.31 -20.99
C PRO A 373 -11.86 18.79 -20.84
N VAL A 374 -11.21 18.06 -21.76
CA VAL A 374 -11.17 16.59 -21.76
C VAL A 374 -9.71 16.14 -21.81
N ALA A 375 -9.40 14.99 -21.23
CA ALA A 375 -8.13 14.29 -21.30
C ALA A 375 -8.34 12.81 -21.63
N VAL A 376 -7.26 12.11 -21.99
CA VAL A 376 -7.24 10.67 -22.26
C VAL A 376 -6.29 10.02 -21.26
N ASN A 377 -6.77 9.63 -20.10
CA ASN A 377 -5.91 9.13 -19.05
C ASN A 377 -5.61 7.63 -19.15
N GLU A 378 -6.22 6.94 -20.13
CA GLU A 378 -5.75 5.63 -20.58
C GLU A 378 -5.92 5.46 -22.09
N LEU A 379 -4.89 4.90 -22.73
CA LEU A 379 -4.93 4.44 -24.11
C LEU A 379 -3.77 3.48 -24.36
N GLY A 380 -3.94 2.58 -25.31
CA GLY A 380 -2.88 1.64 -25.64
C GLY A 380 -3.22 0.74 -26.83
N VAL A 381 -2.25 -0.05 -27.22
CA VAL A 381 -2.38 -1.11 -28.22
C VAL A 381 -1.40 -2.22 -27.86
N HIS A 382 -1.80 -3.46 -28.00
CA HIS A 382 -0.91 -4.60 -27.79
C HIS A 382 0.33 -4.47 -28.69
N ARG A 383 1.51 -4.64 -28.12
CA ARG A 383 2.81 -4.40 -28.76
C ARG A 383 3.08 -5.22 -30.03
N TRP A 384 2.33 -6.31 -30.21
CA TRP A 384 2.38 -7.20 -31.39
C TRP A 384 1.31 -6.90 -32.44
N ALA A 385 0.41 -5.93 -32.22
CA ALA A 385 -0.64 -5.60 -33.19
C ALA A 385 -0.04 -5.12 -34.51
N PRO A 386 -0.41 -5.72 -35.65
CA PRO A 386 0.16 -5.33 -36.96
C PRO A 386 -0.19 -3.87 -37.31
N GLY A 387 0.86 -3.02 -37.46
CA GLY A 387 0.72 -1.57 -37.69
C GLY A 387 0.42 -0.77 -36.42
N GLY A 388 0.65 -1.34 -35.23
CA GLY A 388 0.42 -0.68 -33.94
C GLY A 388 1.19 0.63 -33.77
N ASP A 389 2.39 0.75 -34.38
CA ASP A 389 3.17 1.98 -34.39
C ASP A 389 2.48 3.09 -35.19
N ALA A 390 1.95 2.80 -36.37
CA ALA A 390 1.21 3.76 -37.18
C ALA A 390 -0.14 4.14 -36.51
N PHE A 391 -0.83 3.18 -35.90
CA PHE A 391 -2.04 3.42 -35.13
C PHE A 391 -1.80 4.38 -33.97
N LEU A 392 -0.77 4.11 -33.17
CA LEU A 392 -0.45 4.94 -32.02
C LEU A 392 0.02 6.34 -32.43
N ASP A 393 0.84 6.46 -33.49
CA ASP A 393 1.27 7.76 -34.02
C ASP A 393 0.10 8.63 -34.48
N ASP A 394 -0.82 8.03 -35.23
CA ASP A 394 -2.05 8.72 -35.68
C ASP A 394 -2.93 9.12 -34.49
N GLN A 395 -3.11 8.23 -33.52
CA GLN A 395 -3.92 8.50 -32.32
C GLN A 395 -3.30 9.64 -31.50
N LEU A 396 -2.04 9.55 -31.12
CA LEU A 396 -1.37 10.60 -30.33
C LEU A 396 -1.34 11.93 -31.07
N SER A 397 -1.09 11.93 -32.36
CA SER A 397 -1.16 13.15 -33.20
C SER A 397 -2.54 13.80 -33.22
N LEU A 398 -3.61 12.99 -33.27
CA LEU A 398 -5.00 13.49 -33.24
C LEU A 398 -5.38 14.06 -31.87
N LEU A 399 -4.88 13.47 -30.78
CA LEU A 399 -5.06 13.99 -29.42
C LEU A 399 -4.34 15.33 -29.25
N GLU A 400 -3.08 15.42 -29.71
CA GLU A 400 -2.27 16.64 -29.63
C GLU A 400 -2.86 17.78 -30.49
N GLN A 401 -3.43 17.49 -31.67
CA GLN A 401 -4.13 18.48 -32.49
C GLN A 401 -5.35 19.06 -31.76
N ARG A 402 -5.99 18.29 -30.88
CA ARG A 402 -7.09 18.71 -30.03
C ARG A 402 -6.65 19.36 -28.71
N GLY A 403 -5.33 19.35 -28.45
CA GLY A 403 -4.76 19.87 -27.20
C GLY A 403 -5.04 18.97 -25.97
N LEU A 404 -5.34 17.71 -26.19
CA LEU A 404 -5.66 16.76 -25.11
C LEU A 404 -4.37 16.20 -24.48
N ASN A 405 -4.35 16.13 -23.16
CA ASN A 405 -3.32 15.42 -22.40
C ASN A 405 -3.62 13.92 -22.38
N TYR A 406 -2.57 13.08 -22.23
CA TYR A 406 -2.77 11.64 -22.29
C TYR A 406 -1.74 10.84 -21.48
N ALA A 407 -2.15 9.65 -21.02
CA ALA A 407 -1.29 8.64 -20.42
C ALA A 407 -1.46 7.29 -21.12
N LEU A 408 -0.36 6.68 -21.50
CA LEU A 408 -0.37 5.34 -22.09
C LEU A 408 -0.67 4.27 -21.01
N TRP A 409 -1.47 3.31 -21.31
CA TRP A 409 -1.53 2.04 -20.62
C TRP A 409 -0.50 1.10 -21.27
N GLU A 410 0.57 0.59 -20.59
CA GLU A 410 0.99 1.06 -19.31
C GLU A 410 2.54 1.01 -19.19
N TRP A 411 3.07 1.59 -18.11
CA TRP A 411 4.48 1.46 -17.77
C TRP A 411 4.69 0.20 -16.93
N ALA A 412 5.19 -0.86 -17.56
CA ALA A 412 5.55 -2.08 -16.87
C ALA A 412 6.78 -1.87 -15.97
N THR A 413 6.68 -2.32 -14.73
CA THR A 413 7.80 -2.34 -13.78
C THR A 413 8.92 -3.27 -14.26
N SER A 414 10.13 -3.11 -13.70
CA SER A 414 11.24 -4.06 -13.90
C SER A 414 11.07 -5.38 -13.13
N TYR A 415 10.03 -5.51 -12.30
CA TYR A 415 9.76 -6.71 -11.52
C TYR A 415 9.23 -7.84 -12.41
N LEU A 416 9.79 -9.04 -12.24
CA LEU A 416 9.41 -10.26 -12.98
C LEU A 416 9.01 -11.38 -11.99
N PRO A 417 8.03 -12.24 -12.35
CA PRO A 417 7.19 -12.24 -13.56
C PRO A 417 6.08 -11.18 -13.47
N PHE A 418 5.57 -10.72 -14.62
CA PHE A 418 4.42 -9.82 -14.70
C PHE A 418 3.24 -10.49 -15.41
N ALA A 419 2.04 -9.91 -15.24
CA ALA A 419 0.84 -10.39 -15.92
C ALA A 419 0.97 -10.28 -17.43
N SER A 420 0.31 -11.18 -18.17
CA SER A 420 0.30 -11.17 -19.63
C SER A 420 -0.25 -9.86 -20.20
N GLU A 421 -1.25 -9.26 -19.54
CA GLU A 421 -1.80 -7.96 -19.94
C GLU A 421 -0.77 -6.85 -19.86
N VAL A 422 -0.02 -6.76 -18.73
CA VAL A 422 1.06 -5.79 -18.55
C VAL A 422 2.13 -5.94 -19.63
N ASP A 423 2.50 -7.16 -19.96
CA ASP A 423 3.44 -7.45 -21.04
C ASP A 423 2.89 -7.09 -22.42
N ALA A 424 1.60 -7.33 -22.66
CA ALA A 424 0.93 -7.03 -23.93
C ALA A 424 0.99 -5.53 -24.29
N PHE A 425 0.85 -4.65 -23.30
CA PHE A 425 0.94 -3.20 -23.48
C PHE A 425 2.34 -2.63 -23.31
N ASN A 426 3.33 -3.44 -22.98
CA ASN A 426 4.69 -2.96 -22.77
C ASN A 426 5.41 -2.62 -24.09
N PHE A 427 5.25 -1.41 -24.54
CA PHE A 427 5.82 -0.91 -25.81
C PHE A 427 7.36 -1.00 -25.90
N ARG A 428 8.06 -1.28 -24.78
CA ARG A 428 9.53 -1.40 -24.73
C ARG A 428 10.04 -2.78 -25.18
N HIS A 429 9.22 -3.83 -25.09
CA HIS A 429 9.64 -5.20 -25.38
C HIS A 429 9.60 -5.56 -26.88
N GLY A 430 9.07 -4.66 -27.74
CA GLY A 430 8.92 -4.93 -29.17
C GLY A 430 7.77 -5.89 -29.51
N PRO A 431 7.58 -6.24 -30.80
CA PRO A 431 6.41 -6.98 -31.26
C PRO A 431 6.47 -8.50 -31.06
N ASP A 432 7.60 -9.06 -30.66
CA ASP A 432 7.75 -10.49 -30.41
C ASP A 432 7.17 -10.84 -29.03
N PRO A 433 6.08 -11.62 -28.94
CA PRO A 433 5.44 -11.95 -27.65
C PRO A 433 6.35 -12.71 -26.69
N ASP A 434 7.34 -13.46 -27.21
CA ASP A 434 8.28 -14.23 -26.39
C ASP A 434 9.47 -13.38 -25.90
N HIS A 435 9.56 -12.12 -26.33
CA HIS A 435 10.63 -11.20 -25.93
C HIS A 435 10.22 -10.32 -24.75
N HIS A 436 10.89 -10.48 -23.61
CA HIS A 436 10.55 -9.81 -22.34
C HIS A 436 11.69 -8.94 -21.80
N SER A 437 12.34 -8.18 -22.68
CA SER A 437 13.35 -7.17 -22.30
C SER A 437 13.32 -5.98 -23.24
N ASP A 438 13.85 -4.85 -22.76
CA ASP A 438 13.84 -3.61 -23.52
C ASP A 438 14.62 -3.73 -24.83
N ILE A 439 13.97 -3.43 -25.94
CA ILE A 439 14.58 -3.32 -27.27
C ILE A 439 14.08 -2.09 -28.01
N SER A 440 14.90 -1.59 -28.92
CA SER A 440 14.44 -0.54 -29.83
C SER A 440 13.40 -1.10 -30.81
N SER A 441 12.21 -0.50 -30.81
CA SER A 441 11.11 -0.84 -31.71
C SER A 441 10.53 0.42 -32.36
N SER A 442 9.74 0.22 -33.43
CA SER A 442 9.01 1.34 -34.05
C SER A 442 7.98 1.92 -33.10
N LEU A 443 7.27 1.08 -32.35
CA LEU A 443 6.29 1.51 -31.36
C LEU A 443 6.93 2.38 -30.26
N GLN A 444 8.05 1.94 -29.66
CA GLN A 444 8.80 2.75 -28.70
C GLN A 444 9.28 4.08 -29.31
N SER A 445 9.70 4.07 -30.57
CA SER A 445 10.18 5.26 -31.25
C SER A 445 9.07 6.32 -31.41
N VAL A 446 7.84 5.90 -31.69
CA VAL A 446 6.65 6.78 -31.73
C VAL A 446 6.43 7.40 -30.35
N VAL A 447 6.38 6.62 -29.30
CA VAL A 447 6.17 7.13 -27.93
C VAL A 447 7.22 8.16 -27.56
N VAL A 448 8.50 7.86 -27.78
CA VAL A 448 9.62 8.78 -27.47
C VAL A 448 9.54 10.07 -28.28
N ALA A 449 9.15 10.01 -29.57
CA ALA A 449 9.00 11.19 -30.40
C ALA A 449 7.93 12.16 -29.90
N HIS A 450 6.78 11.64 -29.46
CA HIS A 450 5.72 12.44 -28.87
C HIS A 450 6.11 12.99 -27.49
N TRP A 451 6.68 12.17 -26.61
CA TRP A 451 7.09 12.59 -25.26
C TRP A 451 8.27 13.60 -25.28
N ALA A 452 9.11 13.60 -26.31
CA ALA A 452 10.17 14.60 -26.49
C ALA A 452 9.63 16.04 -26.58
N GLN A 453 8.35 16.24 -26.86
CA GLN A 453 7.67 17.54 -26.86
C GLN A 453 7.37 18.09 -25.47
N ASN A 454 7.51 17.28 -24.40
CA ASN A 454 7.26 17.69 -23.04
C ASN A 454 8.23 18.76 -22.55
N THR A 455 7.72 19.91 -22.15
CA THR A 455 8.50 21.04 -21.63
C THR A 455 8.15 21.38 -20.18
N ALA A 456 6.92 21.09 -19.75
CA ALA A 456 6.48 21.30 -18.38
C ALA A 456 7.10 20.25 -17.45
N ARG A 457 7.59 20.68 -16.29
CA ARG A 457 8.15 19.85 -15.23
C ARG A 457 7.82 20.46 -13.86
N PRO A 458 7.72 19.68 -12.76
CA PRO A 458 7.62 20.23 -11.42
C PRO A 458 8.78 21.16 -11.08
N SER A 459 8.53 22.11 -10.15
CA SER A 459 9.60 22.98 -9.63
C SER A 459 10.51 22.20 -8.67
N ARG A 460 11.84 22.36 -8.79
CA ARG A 460 12.78 21.84 -7.78
C ARG A 460 13.18 22.91 -6.76
N PRO A 461 13.53 22.54 -5.51
CA PRO A 461 13.51 21.20 -4.90
C PRO A 461 12.16 20.92 -4.22
N ILE A 462 11.64 19.71 -4.45
CA ILE A 462 10.49 19.23 -3.71
C ILE A 462 11.04 18.47 -2.51
N THR A 463 11.08 19.12 -1.35
CA THR A 463 11.13 18.43 -0.07
C THR A 463 9.67 18.21 0.34
N PHE A 464 9.19 17.00 0.14
CA PHE A 464 7.92 16.59 0.68
C PHE A 464 8.11 16.42 2.19
N THR A 465 7.56 17.33 2.96
CA THR A 465 7.35 17.10 4.39
C THR A 465 5.94 16.55 4.50
N PRO A 466 5.75 15.28 4.88
CA PRO A 466 4.41 14.75 5.11
C PRO A 466 3.69 15.70 6.07
N VAL A 467 2.51 16.16 5.67
CA VAL A 467 1.68 16.93 6.60
C VAL A 467 1.34 15.98 7.74
N ALA A 468 1.73 16.37 8.95
CA ALA A 468 1.43 15.64 10.17
C ALA A 468 -0.03 15.19 10.16
N THR A 469 -0.24 13.96 10.56
CA THR A 469 -1.50 13.22 10.66
C THR A 469 -2.70 14.13 10.90
N ILE A 470 -3.62 14.18 9.94
CA ILE A 470 -4.88 14.90 10.12
C ILE A 470 -5.82 13.98 10.88
N HIS A 471 -5.97 14.23 12.15
CA HIS A 471 -7.06 13.64 12.92
C HIS A 471 -8.39 14.22 12.45
N LEU A 472 -9.26 13.41 11.87
CA LEU A 472 -10.67 13.75 11.68
C LEU A 472 -11.31 13.94 13.06
N PRO A 473 -12.01 15.04 13.31
CA PRO A 473 -12.67 15.20 14.58
C PRO A 473 -13.92 14.30 14.63
N LEU A 474 -13.83 13.21 15.35
CA LEU A 474 -15.02 12.70 16.01
C LEU A 474 -15.49 13.82 16.95
N VAL A 475 -16.73 14.26 16.81
CA VAL A 475 -17.26 15.40 17.53
C VAL A 475 -17.20 15.13 19.04
N ALA A 476 -16.16 15.62 19.70
CA ALA A 476 -16.18 15.96 21.12
C ALA A 476 -15.00 16.91 21.40
N ARG A 477 -15.33 18.07 21.90
CA ARG A 477 -14.45 19.15 22.32
C ARG A 477 -13.29 18.63 23.17
N TYR A 478 -12.04 18.90 22.75
CA TYR A 478 -10.99 19.26 23.71
C TYR A 478 -9.95 20.13 23.02
N THR A 479 -9.74 21.34 23.53
CA THR A 479 -8.60 22.20 23.25
C THR A 479 -7.48 21.80 24.21
N ALA A 480 -6.40 21.25 23.67
CA ALA A 480 -5.07 21.38 24.25
C ALA A 480 -4.02 20.96 23.19
N THR A 481 -3.11 21.86 22.88
CA THR A 481 -1.84 21.56 22.24
C THR A 481 -1.00 20.72 23.21
N SER A 482 -0.94 19.40 23.01
CA SER A 482 0.00 18.53 23.69
C SER A 482 0.77 17.76 22.59
N THR A 483 2.03 18.08 22.45
CA THR A 483 2.98 17.18 21.77
C THR A 483 3.01 15.90 22.60
N SER A 484 2.80 14.74 21.97
CA SER A 484 2.94 13.43 22.65
C SER A 484 4.32 13.38 23.31
N PRO A 485 4.42 12.96 24.57
CA PRO A 485 5.73 12.79 25.23
C PRO A 485 6.65 11.84 24.45
N LEU A 486 6.10 10.88 23.70
CA LEU A 486 6.86 9.96 22.85
C LEU A 486 7.55 10.63 21.63
N ALA A 487 7.15 11.85 21.25
CA ALA A 487 7.78 12.58 20.15
C ALA A 487 9.20 13.07 20.47
N MET A 488 9.60 13.01 21.73
CA MET A 488 10.93 13.42 22.21
C MET A 488 11.85 12.24 22.50
N VAL A 489 11.38 10.99 22.32
CA VAL A 489 12.17 9.80 22.58
C VAL A 489 13.07 9.54 21.37
N ASN A 490 14.38 9.61 21.59
CA ASN A 490 15.42 9.30 20.59
C ASN A 490 16.16 8.02 20.93
N ASP A 491 16.26 7.71 22.23
CA ASP A 491 17.01 6.59 22.77
C ASP A 491 16.21 5.86 23.84
N PHE A 492 16.35 4.54 23.93
CA PHE A 492 15.74 3.78 25.01
C PHE A 492 16.65 2.70 25.55
N LEU A 493 16.41 2.33 26.81
CA LEU A 493 17.03 1.23 27.52
C LEU A 493 16.02 0.11 27.74
N TYR A 494 16.42 -1.13 27.49
CA TYR A 494 15.67 -2.32 27.85
C TYR A 494 16.52 -3.18 28.80
N GLN A 495 16.20 -3.16 30.10
CA GLN A 495 16.91 -3.92 31.12
C GLN A 495 15.90 -4.46 32.14
N LEU A 496 15.90 -5.76 32.38
CA LEU A 496 14.94 -6.44 33.27
C LEU A 496 15.55 -6.97 34.56
N GLN A 497 16.88 -7.18 34.58
CA GLN A 497 17.58 -7.77 35.71
C GLN A 497 18.71 -6.85 36.20
N ASP A 498 19.17 -7.07 37.42
CA ASP A 498 20.30 -6.32 38.05
C ASP A 498 20.15 -4.80 37.96
N LEU A 499 18.94 -4.29 38.19
CA LEU A 499 18.54 -2.90 38.02
C LEU A 499 19.21 -1.97 39.06
N ASP A 500 20.17 -1.14 38.63
CA ASP A 500 20.69 -0.02 39.40
C ASP A 500 20.01 1.30 38.99
N LEU A 501 18.95 1.68 39.72
CA LEU A 501 18.19 2.89 39.44
C LEU A 501 19.05 4.16 39.47
N THR A 502 20.19 4.16 40.19
CA THR A 502 21.08 5.31 40.21
C THR A 502 21.89 5.40 38.91
N ALA A 503 22.42 4.26 38.45
CA ALA A 503 23.16 4.21 37.20
C ALA A 503 22.22 4.53 36.00
N ILE A 504 21.01 3.93 35.96
CA ILE A 504 19.99 4.20 34.94
C ILE A 504 19.57 5.68 34.96
N GLY A 505 19.34 6.26 36.15
CA GLY A 505 18.97 7.66 36.29
C GLY A 505 20.07 8.66 35.89
N ASN A 506 21.35 8.25 35.91
CA ASN A 506 22.46 9.05 35.43
C ASN A 506 22.73 8.90 33.91
N SER A 507 22.12 7.91 33.25
CA SER A 507 22.21 7.76 31.79
C SER A 507 21.33 8.78 31.08
N ALA A 508 21.61 9.06 29.80
CA ALA A 508 20.83 10.02 29.01
C ALA A 508 19.66 9.38 28.26
N TYR A 509 19.33 8.11 28.49
CA TYR A 509 18.18 7.46 27.86
C TYR A 509 16.86 8.20 28.16
N ASP A 510 16.07 8.44 27.13
CA ASP A 510 14.77 9.12 27.20
C ASP A 510 13.65 8.18 27.69
N LEU A 511 13.72 6.89 27.34
CA LEU A 511 12.74 5.88 27.72
C LEU A 511 13.44 4.67 28.34
N VAL A 512 12.86 4.12 29.39
CA VAL A 512 13.36 2.94 30.09
C VAL A 512 12.27 1.90 30.16
N VAL A 513 12.53 0.71 29.65
CA VAL A 513 11.73 -0.50 29.87
C VAL A 513 12.44 -1.34 30.93
N MET A 514 11.78 -1.59 32.05
CA MET A 514 12.33 -2.30 33.19
C MET A 514 11.28 -3.15 33.90
N ASP A 515 11.73 -4.12 34.72
CA ASP A 515 10.80 -4.84 35.58
C ASP A 515 10.19 -3.91 36.65
N TYR A 516 8.98 -4.20 37.13
CA TYR A 516 8.33 -3.44 38.20
C TYR A 516 8.98 -3.64 39.56
N SER A 517 9.86 -4.62 39.67
CA SER A 517 10.49 -5.10 40.89
C SER A 517 11.97 -5.43 40.65
N ALA A 518 12.81 -5.22 41.66
CA ALA A 518 14.23 -5.53 41.60
C ALA A 518 14.55 -7.04 41.61
N ASP A 519 13.63 -7.86 42.11
CA ASP A 519 13.75 -9.33 42.19
C ASP A 519 12.64 -10.09 41.47
N GLY A 520 11.82 -9.36 40.68
CA GLY A 520 10.67 -9.92 39.97
C GLY A 520 9.46 -10.22 40.88
N GLY A 521 9.62 -10.24 42.18
CA GLY A 521 8.60 -10.57 43.18
C GLY A 521 8.07 -9.37 43.97
N GLU A 522 7.17 -9.63 44.90
CA GLU A 522 6.52 -8.60 45.73
C GLU A 522 7.52 -7.86 46.65
N THR A 523 8.57 -8.55 47.10
CA THR A 523 9.53 -8.00 48.05
C THR A 523 10.41 -6.89 47.44
N GLY A 524 10.72 -7.01 46.16
CA GLY A 524 11.56 -6.09 45.42
C GLY A 524 10.80 -4.97 44.69
N GLU A 525 9.47 -4.83 44.86
CA GLU A 525 8.67 -3.81 44.17
C GLU A 525 9.22 -2.40 44.36
N PHE A 526 9.34 -1.64 43.27
CA PHE A 526 9.74 -0.27 43.33
C PHE A 526 8.65 0.64 43.87
N THR A 527 9.01 1.53 44.75
CA THR A 527 8.08 2.50 45.36
C THR A 527 7.83 3.68 44.40
N ALA A 528 6.70 4.36 44.58
CA ALA A 528 6.38 5.59 43.81
C ALA A 528 7.47 6.66 43.93
N THR A 529 8.15 6.75 45.07
CA THR A 529 9.27 7.69 45.25
C THR A 529 10.49 7.33 44.39
N GLN A 530 10.77 6.00 44.21
CA GLN A 530 11.89 5.55 43.40
C GLN A 530 11.62 5.77 41.90
N ILE A 531 10.40 5.46 41.46
CA ILE A 531 10.00 5.69 40.06
C ILE A 531 9.94 7.18 39.75
N ASP A 532 9.37 8.03 40.63
CA ASP A 532 9.38 9.49 40.47
C ASP A 532 10.79 10.06 40.39
N ALA A 533 11.71 9.57 41.24
CA ALA A 533 13.12 9.96 41.22
C ALA A 533 13.84 9.50 39.94
N LEU A 534 13.44 8.40 39.36
CA LEU A 534 13.97 7.92 38.07
C LEU A 534 13.46 8.75 36.91
N ARG A 535 12.17 9.07 36.90
CA ARG A 535 11.53 9.91 35.87
C ARG A 535 12.17 11.30 35.78
N HIS A 536 12.52 11.89 36.92
CA HIS A 536 13.12 13.25 37.04
C HIS A 536 14.60 13.18 37.44
N SER A 537 15.34 12.30 36.81
CA SER A 537 16.70 11.99 37.21
C SER A 537 17.78 12.91 36.61
N PRO A 538 19.01 12.92 37.15
CA PRO A 538 20.05 13.82 36.67
C PRO A 538 20.45 13.65 35.20
N GLY A 539 20.26 12.48 34.63
CA GLY A 539 20.54 12.19 33.22
C GLY A 539 19.47 12.66 32.24
N GLY A 540 18.39 13.29 32.73
CA GLY A 540 17.27 13.79 31.94
C GLY A 540 15.92 13.26 32.40
N GLU A 541 14.83 13.88 31.92
CA GLU A 541 13.47 13.37 32.11
C GLU A 541 13.34 12.02 31.39
N LYS A 542 12.67 11.04 32.02
CA LYS A 542 12.52 9.70 31.47
C LYS A 542 11.08 9.24 31.47
N ILE A 543 10.68 8.57 30.39
CA ILE A 543 9.47 7.75 30.36
C ILE A 543 9.85 6.37 30.89
N VAL A 544 9.13 5.88 31.87
CA VAL A 544 9.44 4.58 32.51
C VAL A 544 8.28 3.61 32.29
N LEU A 545 8.50 2.59 31.48
CA LEU A 545 7.56 1.51 31.19
C LEU A 545 7.90 0.27 32.03
N ALA A 546 6.86 -0.33 32.62
CA ALA A 546 7.03 -1.58 33.36
C ALA A 546 6.77 -2.79 32.45
N TYR A 547 7.70 -3.72 32.42
CA TYR A 547 7.51 -5.03 31.80
C TYR A 547 6.39 -5.82 32.49
N MET A 548 5.55 -6.45 31.70
CA MET A 548 4.45 -7.26 32.18
C MET A 548 4.08 -8.35 31.18
N SER A 549 4.37 -9.63 31.47
CA SER A 549 3.88 -10.76 30.68
C SER A 549 2.38 -10.90 30.83
N ILE A 550 1.65 -10.95 29.69
CA ILE A 550 0.20 -11.15 29.69
C ILE A 550 -0.25 -12.46 29.03
N GLY A 551 0.64 -13.10 28.26
CA GLY A 551 0.42 -14.39 27.62
C GLY A 551 0.96 -15.59 28.40
N GLU A 552 1.77 -15.34 29.44
CA GLU A 552 2.29 -16.36 30.35
C GLU A 552 2.21 -15.91 31.82
N ALA A 553 2.04 -16.88 32.72
CA ALA A 553 2.13 -16.68 34.14
C ALA A 553 3.53 -17.10 34.62
N GLU A 554 4.14 -16.26 35.46
CA GLU A 554 5.50 -16.44 35.97
C GLU A 554 5.42 -16.81 37.47
N ASP A 555 6.06 -17.92 37.88
CA ASP A 555 5.90 -18.51 39.22
C ASP A 555 6.58 -17.73 40.34
N TYR A 556 7.39 -16.74 40.00
CA TYR A 556 8.05 -15.82 40.94
C TYR A 556 7.29 -14.49 41.15
N ARG A 557 6.21 -14.25 40.43
CA ARG A 557 5.41 -13.03 40.56
C ARG A 557 4.50 -13.03 41.79
N PHE A 558 4.16 -11.85 42.24
CA PHE A 558 3.30 -11.64 43.46
C PHE A 558 1.97 -12.37 43.40
N TYR A 559 1.43 -12.67 42.23
CA TYR A 559 0.12 -13.32 42.06
C TYR A 559 0.18 -14.84 42.13
N TRP A 560 1.36 -15.43 42.02
CA TRP A 560 1.51 -16.88 42.03
C TRP A 560 1.11 -17.48 43.39
N GLN A 561 0.41 -18.59 43.37
CA GLN A 561 -0.03 -19.25 44.60
C GLN A 561 0.55 -20.66 44.72
N ASP A 562 1.02 -20.99 45.90
CA ASP A 562 1.51 -22.33 46.18
C ASP A 562 0.44 -23.39 45.88
N GLY A 563 0.82 -24.37 45.08
CA GLY A 563 -0.05 -25.48 44.71
C GLY A 563 -0.77 -25.29 43.38
N TRP A 564 -0.54 -24.20 42.64
CA TRP A 564 -0.98 -24.11 41.26
C TRP A 564 -0.25 -25.16 40.43
N GLU A 565 -1.01 -25.84 39.56
CA GLU A 565 -0.48 -26.82 38.59
C GLU A 565 -1.25 -26.71 37.28
N VAL A 566 -0.68 -27.28 36.22
CA VAL A 566 -1.31 -27.23 34.87
C VAL A 566 -2.75 -27.72 34.91
N GLY A 567 -3.68 -26.83 34.53
CA GLY A 567 -5.13 -27.06 34.55
C GLY A 567 -5.84 -26.71 35.90
N ASP A 568 -5.12 -26.31 36.94
CA ASP A 568 -5.67 -25.80 38.18
C ASP A 568 -4.82 -24.62 38.74
N PRO A 569 -5.22 -23.38 38.51
CA PRO A 569 -6.52 -22.90 37.93
C PRO A 569 -6.71 -23.24 36.46
N ALA A 570 -7.97 -23.28 36.01
CA ALA A 570 -8.34 -23.72 34.65
C ALA A 570 -7.73 -22.91 33.50
N TRP A 571 -7.27 -21.69 33.76
CA TRP A 571 -6.61 -20.86 32.80
C TRP A 571 -5.10 -21.10 32.69
N LEU A 572 -4.49 -21.84 33.64
CA LEU A 572 -3.06 -22.17 33.66
C LEU A 572 -2.82 -23.39 32.77
N ASP A 573 -1.97 -23.22 31.76
CA ASP A 573 -1.64 -24.26 30.76
C ASP A 573 -0.18 -24.72 30.92
N ALA A 574 0.37 -25.39 29.91
CA ALA A 574 1.69 -26.01 29.99
C ALA A 574 2.81 -25.00 30.25
N GLU A 575 3.83 -25.42 31.03
CA GLU A 575 5.07 -24.67 31.21
C GLU A 575 5.77 -24.45 29.87
N ASN A 576 6.35 -23.28 29.71
CA ASN A 576 7.17 -22.94 28.54
C ASN A 576 8.47 -23.79 28.61
N PRO A 577 8.79 -24.59 27.58
CA PRO A 577 9.97 -25.48 27.63
C PRO A 577 11.29 -24.71 27.59
N ASP A 578 11.30 -23.46 27.10
CA ASP A 578 12.49 -22.65 26.95
C ASP A 578 12.72 -21.73 28.16
N TRP A 579 11.67 -21.43 28.95
CA TRP A 579 11.70 -20.55 30.10
C TRP A 579 11.06 -21.24 31.31
N SER A 580 11.90 -21.89 32.15
CA SER A 580 11.40 -22.57 33.35
C SER A 580 10.80 -21.59 34.33
N GLY A 581 9.62 -21.94 34.87
CA GLY A 581 8.84 -21.09 35.77
C GLY A 581 7.82 -20.22 35.05
N ASN A 582 7.81 -20.21 33.71
CA ASN A 582 6.83 -19.51 32.91
C ASN A 582 5.80 -20.49 32.34
N TYR A 583 4.55 -20.20 32.52
CA TYR A 583 3.44 -21.08 32.14
C TYR A 583 2.49 -20.37 31.16
N LYS A 584 2.17 -21.00 30.04
CA LYS A 584 1.17 -20.50 29.09
C LYS A 584 -0.17 -20.31 29.79
N VAL A 585 -0.89 -19.25 29.42
CA VAL A 585 -2.20 -18.96 30.03
C VAL A 585 -3.27 -18.81 28.96
N ARG A 586 -4.49 -19.16 29.29
CA ARG A 586 -5.67 -18.81 28.50
C ARG A 586 -6.03 -17.34 28.76
N TYR A 587 -5.32 -16.43 28.10
CA TYR A 587 -5.38 -14.98 28.34
C TYR A 587 -6.78 -14.39 28.12
N TRP A 588 -7.70 -15.10 27.44
CA TRP A 588 -9.13 -14.74 27.35
C TRP A 588 -9.95 -15.11 28.59
N ASP A 589 -9.38 -15.84 29.56
CA ASP A 589 -10.08 -16.22 30.78
C ASP A 589 -10.24 -15.01 31.69
N PRO A 590 -11.49 -14.70 32.17
CA PRO A 590 -11.70 -13.53 33.01
C PRO A 590 -10.95 -13.57 34.36
N ALA A 591 -10.62 -14.76 34.90
CA ALA A 591 -9.85 -14.85 36.14
C ALA A 591 -8.39 -14.42 35.92
N TRP A 592 -7.74 -14.88 34.84
CA TRP A 592 -6.42 -14.41 34.44
C TRP A 592 -6.41 -12.90 34.15
N GLN A 593 -7.36 -12.43 33.37
CA GLN A 593 -7.49 -11.00 33.09
C GLN A 593 -7.66 -10.16 34.38
N THR A 594 -8.32 -10.70 35.41
CA THR A 594 -8.45 -10.00 36.69
C THR A 594 -7.10 -9.88 37.40
N ILE A 595 -6.25 -10.91 37.33
CA ILE A 595 -4.89 -10.89 37.87
C ILE A 595 -4.06 -9.80 37.19
N ILE A 596 -4.07 -9.73 35.85
CA ILE A 596 -3.32 -8.72 35.08
C ILE A 596 -3.85 -7.30 35.34
N LEU A 597 -5.15 -7.11 35.49
CA LEU A 597 -5.68 -5.80 35.91
C LEU A 597 -5.22 -5.40 37.33
N SER A 598 -5.09 -6.36 38.25
CA SER A 598 -4.49 -6.11 39.54
C SER A 598 -2.98 -5.78 39.45
N TYR A 599 -2.28 -6.38 38.49
CA TYR A 599 -0.89 -6.04 38.20
C TYR A 599 -0.82 -4.60 37.65
N THR A 600 -1.69 -4.24 36.73
CA THR A 600 -1.81 -2.85 36.21
C THR A 600 -2.04 -1.84 37.32
N ASP A 601 -2.84 -2.20 38.36
CA ASP A 601 -3.02 -1.35 39.55
C ASP A 601 -1.71 -1.09 40.31
N ARG A 602 -0.82 -2.11 40.42
CA ARG A 602 0.50 -1.94 41.05
C ARG A 602 1.37 -0.97 40.27
N LEU A 603 1.40 -1.10 38.93
CA LEU A 603 2.16 -0.19 38.04
C LEU A 603 1.67 1.26 38.20
N LEU A 604 0.37 1.49 38.16
CA LEU A 604 -0.25 2.81 38.35
C LEU A 604 0.07 3.38 39.74
N ASN A 605 0.03 2.56 40.79
CA ASN A 605 0.32 3.00 42.15
C ASN A 605 1.81 3.32 42.36
N ALA A 606 2.71 2.63 41.65
CA ALA A 606 4.12 2.90 41.65
C ALA A 606 4.52 4.10 40.78
N GLY A 607 3.61 4.59 39.91
CA GLY A 607 3.81 5.79 39.08
C GLY A 607 4.62 5.53 37.81
N PHE A 608 4.58 4.32 37.28
CA PHE A 608 5.08 4.02 35.92
C PHE A 608 4.24 4.78 34.87
N ASP A 609 4.86 5.26 33.82
CA ASP A 609 4.22 5.97 32.72
C ASP A 609 3.42 5.03 31.80
N GLY A 610 3.68 3.72 31.87
CA GLY A 610 3.01 2.73 31.04
C GLY A 610 3.42 1.31 31.32
N ALA A 611 2.90 0.40 30.50
CA ALA A 611 3.23 -1.02 30.52
C ALA A 611 3.82 -1.46 29.17
N TYR A 612 4.87 -2.27 29.26
CA TYR A 612 5.48 -2.98 28.15
C TYR A 612 5.01 -4.43 28.21
N LEU A 613 4.07 -4.77 27.33
CA LEU A 613 3.30 -6.01 27.40
C LEU A 613 3.99 -7.12 26.60
N ASP A 614 4.40 -8.16 27.28
CA ASP A 614 5.10 -9.28 26.65
C ASP A 614 4.22 -10.52 26.48
N ILE A 615 4.73 -11.46 25.66
CA ILE A 615 4.06 -12.71 25.24
C ILE A 615 2.70 -12.41 24.56
N ILE A 616 2.71 -11.38 23.72
CA ILE A 616 1.56 -11.04 22.86
C ILE A 616 1.34 -12.14 21.81
N ASP A 617 2.40 -12.75 21.31
CA ASP A 617 2.42 -13.88 20.36
C ASP A 617 1.82 -15.19 20.90
N ALA A 618 1.45 -15.25 22.20
CA ALA A 618 0.74 -16.40 22.77
C ALA A 618 -0.51 -16.81 21.96
N TYR A 619 -1.10 -15.91 21.17
CA TYR A 619 -2.24 -16.25 20.33
C TYR A 619 -1.88 -17.31 19.27
N GLU A 620 -0.66 -17.36 18.79
CA GLU A 620 -0.20 -18.35 17.81
C GLU A 620 -0.31 -19.78 18.37
N TYR A 621 0.07 -19.97 19.64
CA TYR A 621 -0.04 -21.26 20.32
C TYR A 621 -1.48 -21.79 20.33
N TYR A 622 -2.46 -20.89 20.45
CA TYR A 622 -3.87 -21.26 20.54
C TYR A 622 -4.62 -21.22 19.21
N SER A 623 -4.06 -20.64 18.16
CA SER A 623 -4.72 -20.38 16.87
C SER A 623 -5.36 -21.64 16.25
N ALA A 624 -4.68 -22.78 16.32
CA ALA A 624 -5.18 -24.07 15.79
C ALA A 624 -6.46 -24.58 16.48
N THR A 625 -6.72 -24.18 17.75
CA THR A 625 -7.85 -24.64 18.55
C THR A 625 -8.87 -23.53 18.84
N ARG A 626 -8.48 -22.28 18.64
CA ARG A 626 -9.26 -21.08 18.91
C ARG A 626 -9.12 -20.07 17.77
N PRO A 627 -10.02 -20.08 16.78
CA PRO A 627 -9.94 -19.17 15.63
C PRO A 627 -9.95 -17.67 15.99
N THR A 628 -10.45 -17.30 17.17
CA THR A 628 -10.51 -15.92 17.69
C THR A 628 -9.27 -15.53 18.50
N ALA A 629 -8.23 -16.38 18.60
CA ALA A 629 -7.10 -16.15 19.49
C ALA A 629 -6.44 -14.77 19.30
N ALA A 630 -6.15 -14.37 18.06
CA ALA A 630 -5.57 -13.07 17.77
C ALA A 630 -6.47 -11.90 18.20
N GLN A 631 -7.77 -11.98 17.92
CA GLN A 631 -8.75 -10.98 18.34
C GLN A 631 -8.87 -10.92 19.87
N ASP A 632 -8.90 -12.08 20.54
CA ASP A 632 -8.97 -12.14 22.00
C ASP A 632 -7.73 -11.51 22.68
N MET A 633 -6.54 -11.63 22.07
CA MET A 633 -5.32 -10.97 22.55
C MET A 633 -5.41 -9.45 22.38
N ALA A 634 -5.82 -9.00 21.20
CA ALA A 634 -6.00 -7.57 20.95
C ALA A 634 -7.06 -6.95 21.86
N ASP A 635 -8.18 -7.66 22.09
CA ASP A 635 -9.23 -7.23 23.03
C ASP A 635 -8.70 -7.16 24.47
N PHE A 636 -7.78 -8.06 24.82
CA PHE A 636 -7.16 -8.03 26.15
C PHE A 636 -6.21 -6.83 26.31
N VAL A 637 -5.39 -6.53 25.32
CA VAL A 637 -4.56 -5.32 25.29
C VAL A 637 -5.45 -4.07 25.40
N ALA A 638 -6.53 -4.00 24.62
CA ALA A 638 -7.50 -2.91 24.66
C ALA A 638 -8.14 -2.76 26.07
N ARG A 639 -8.45 -3.88 26.73
CA ARG A 639 -9.00 -3.90 28.08
C ARG A 639 -8.01 -3.35 29.11
N ILE A 640 -6.73 -3.76 29.04
CA ILE A 640 -5.67 -3.23 29.92
C ILE A 640 -5.55 -1.72 29.74
N ARG A 641 -5.47 -1.25 28.50
CA ARG A 641 -5.41 0.19 28.17
C ARG A 641 -6.61 0.96 28.73
N ALA A 642 -7.82 0.48 28.46
CA ALA A 642 -9.03 1.14 28.93
C ALA A 642 -9.09 1.21 30.48
N TYR A 643 -8.68 0.13 31.15
CA TYR A 643 -8.62 0.06 32.59
C TYR A 643 -7.60 1.03 33.19
N ALA A 644 -6.38 1.07 32.64
CA ALA A 644 -5.34 1.96 33.11
C ALA A 644 -5.71 3.42 32.87
N ARG A 645 -6.21 3.75 31.68
CA ARG A 645 -6.59 5.13 31.30
C ARG A 645 -7.83 5.69 31.98
N ALA A 646 -8.62 4.84 32.59
CA ALA A 646 -9.69 5.30 33.48
C ALA A 646 -9.13 5.95 34.76
N ARG A 647 -7.88 5.68 35.14
CA ARG A 647 -7.19 6.25 36.31
C ARG A 647 -6.08 7.23 35.92
N ASP A 648 -5.32 6.94 34.90
CA ASP A 648 -4.29 7.78 34.31
C ASP A 648 -4.52 7.88 32.80
N PRO A 649 -5.11 8.97 32.27
CA PRO A 649 -5.41 9.13 30.85
C PRO A 649 -4.18 9.07 29.91
N ASP A 650 -3.00 9.36 30.45
CA ASP A 650 -1.74 9.40 29.71
C ASP A 650 -0.96 8.08 29.76
N PHE A 651 -1.48 7.05 30.45
CA PHE A 651 -0.84 5.73 30.59
C PHE A 651 -0.57 5.09 29.22
N LEU A 652 0.69 4.72 28.97
CA LEU A 652 1.18 4.18 27.71
C LEU A 652 1.08 2.65 27.66
N VAL A 653 0.83 2.10 26.49
CA VAL A 653 0.76 0.66 26.24
C VAL A 653 1.62 0.29 25.04
N PHE A 654 2.64 -0.53 25.32
CA PHE A 654 3.58 -1.02 24.32
C PHE A 654 3.55 -2.54 24.29
N PRO A 655 3.01 -3.21 23.28
CA PRO A 655 3.23 -4.64 23.08
C PRO A 655 4.67 -4.92 22.70
N GLN A 656 5.17 -6.10 23.06
CA GLN A 656 6.43 -6.65 22.60
C GLN A 656 6.16 -7.76 21.60
N ASN A 657 6.84 -7.72 20.44
CA ASN A 657 6.68 -8.67 19.35
C ASN A 657 5.27 -8.72 18.77
N ALA A 658 4.95 -9.74 17.97
CA ALA A 658 3.63 -9.92 17.33
C ALA A 658 3.13 -8.69 16.56
N ALA A 659 4.04 -8.00 15.85
CA ALA A 659 3.71 -6.79 15.09
C ALA A 659 2.65 -7.03 13.99
N GLU A 660 2.49 -8.27 13.53
CA GLU A 660 1.48 -8.69 12.55
C GLU A 660 0.04 -8.56 13.07
N LEU A 661 -0.19 -8.46 14.40
CA LEU A 661 -1.52 -8.15 14.94
C LEU A 661 -2.09 -6.84 14.38
N ALA A 662 -1.22 -5.88 14.05
CA ALA A 662 -1.64 -4.65 13.39
C ALA A 662 -2.30 -4.90 12.01
N ARG A 663 -1.96 -6.02 11.37
CA ARG A 663 -2.50 -6.42 10.07
C ARG A 663 -3.73 -7.30 10.20
N ILE A 664 -3.69 -8.28 11.11
CA ILE A 664 -4.72 -9.31 11.21
C ILE A 664 -5.88 -8.94 12.16
N VAL A 665 -5.72 -7.91 13.00
CA VAL A 665 -6.77 -7.46 13.91
C VAL A 665 -7.10 -5.98 13.65
N PRO A 666 -8.24 -5.69 13.01
CA PRO A 666 -8.66 -4.31 12.75
C PRO A 666 -8.75 -3.48 14.04
N GLY A 667 -8.18 -2.27 14.01
CA GLY A 667 -8.19 -1.36 15.16
C GLY A 667 -7.13 -1.65 16.24
N TYR A 668 -6.25 -2.64 16.07
CA TYR A 668 -5.20 -2.92 17.04
C TYR A 668 -4.27 -1.71 17.26
N LEU A 669 -3.93 -0.98 16.21
CA LEU A 669 -3.11 0.23 16.30
C LEU A 669 -3.77 1.35 17.13
N ASP A 670 -5.09 1.36 17.28
CA ASP A 670 -5.80 2.37 18.07
C ASP A 670 -5.67 2.12 19.59
N VAL A 671 -5.30 0.91 19.98
CA VAL A 671 -5.22 0.50 21.39
C VAL A 671 -3.78 0.40 21.92
N VAL A 672 -2.78 0.78 21.12
CA VAL A 672 -1.37 0.80 21.50
C VAL A 672 -0.75 2.18 21.23
N ASP A 673 0.33 2.51 21.92
CA ASP A 673 1.04 3.78 21.80
C ASP A 673 2.40 3.63 21.11
N GLY A 674 2.92 2.44 21.10
CA GLY A 674 4.13 2.02 20.40
C GLY A 674 4.20 0.51 20.33
N ILE A 675 5.36 0.00 19.94
CA ILE A 675 5.71 -1.43 19.91
C ILE A 675 7.19 -1.59 20.20
N GLY A 676 7.56 -2.68 20.88
CA GLY A 676 8.92 -3.20 20.92
C GLY A 676 9.02 -4.47 20.06
N GLN A 677 10.08 -4.58 19.29
CA GLN A 677 10.33 -5.78 18.46
C GLN A 677 11.77 -6.23 18.61
N GLU A 678 11.93 -7.51 18.90
CA GLU A 678 13.23 -8.15 19.03
C GLU A 678 13.68 -8.82 17.74
N ASP A 679 15.01 -9.10 17.66
CA ASP A 679 15.63 -9.97 16.64
C ASP A 679 15.44 -9.52 15.19
N ILE A 680 15.36 -8.21 14.93
CA ILE A 680 15.04 -7.70 13.58
C ILE A 680 16.22 -7.89 12.63
N TYR A 681 17.43 -7.54 13.08
CA TYR A 681 18.65 -7.60 12.27
C TYR A 681 19.63 -8.64 12.78
N TYR A 682 19.66 -8.90 14.10
CA TYR A 682 20.52 -9.87 14.76
C TYR A 682 19.81 -10.51 15.96
N GLY A 683 19.96 -11.83 16.13
CA GLY A 683 19.46 -12.56 17.29
C GLY A 683 18.45 -13.66 16.98
N TYR A 684 17.82 -13.66 15.81
CA TYR A 684 16.69 -14.54 15.49
C TYR A 684 17.01 -16.05 15.55
N GLU A 685 18.16 -16.47 15.02
CA GLU A 685 18.60 -17.88 15.07
C GLU A 685 19.51 -18.15 16.27
N ASP A 686 20.37 -17.21 16.60
CA ASP A 686 21.31 -17.26 17.74
C ASP A 686 21.88 -15.84 17.96
N ASP A 687 22.32 -15.52 19.16
CA ASP A 687 22.88 -14.22 19.49
C ASP A 687 24.10 -13.89 18.62
N ASP A 688 24.24 -12.63 18.23
CA ASP A 688 25.28 -12.11 17.31
C ASP A 688 25.24 -12.69 15.89
N VAL A 689 24.16 -13.41 15.53
CA VAL A 689 23.91 -13.95 14.18
C VAL A 689 22.91 -13.08 13.44
N MET A 690 23.25 -12.75 12.18
CA MET A 690 22.35 -11.93 11.34
C MET A 690 21.04 -12.64 11.11
N THR A 691 19.94 -11.97 11.39
CA THR A 691 18.57 -12.43 11.09
C THR A 691 18.41 -12.67 9.60
N PRO A 692 17.79 -13.79 9.17
CA PRO A 692 17.57 -14.06 7.76
C PRO A 692 16.85 -12.90 7.07
N PRO A 693 17.33 -12.44 5.89
CA PRO A 693 16.74 -11.25 5.23
C PRO A 693 15.24 -11.32 4.96
N THR A 694 14.70 -12.52 4.77
CA THR A 694 13.25 -12.73 4.59
C THR A 694 12.47 -12.49 5.89
N VAL A 695 13.05 -12.83 7.05
CA VAL A 695 12.47 -12.56 8.37
C VAL A 695 12.55 -11.07 8.65
N THR A 696 13.73 -10.45 8.48
CA THR A 696 13.90 -9.00 8.61
C THR A 696 12.87 -8.23 7.79
N ALA A 697 12.72 -8.58 6.50
CA ALA A 697 11.75 -7.90 5.62
C ALA A 697 10.30 -8.05 6.10
N ALA A 698 9.92 -9.21 6.63
CA ALA A 698 8.58 -9.43 7.18
C ALA A 698 8.35 -8.63 8.47
N LEU A 699 9.33 -8.60 9.39
CA LEU A 699 9.26 -7.82 10.62
C LEU A 699 9.20 -6.31 10.31
N GLU A 700 10.07 -5.82 9.42
CA GLU A 700 10.04 -4.41 8.99
C GLU A 700 8.69 -4.02 8.37
N ALA A 701 8.11 -4.87 7.53
CA ALA A 701 6.81 -4.61 6.91
C ALA A 701 5.68 -4.47 7.94
N ASN A 702 5.72 -5.24 9.03
CA ASN A 702 4.75 -5.13 10.12
C ASN A 702 5.03 -3.90 11.01
N LEU A 703 6.29 -3.61 11.33
CA LEU A 703 6.68 -2.45 12.13
C LEU A 703 6.41 -1.12 11.42
N ASP A 704 6.55 -1.09 10.11
CA ASP A 704 6.23 0.08 9.32
C ASP A 704 4.76 0.50 9.48
N LEU A 705 3.82 -0.42 9.78
CA LEU A 705 2.43 -0.09 10.10
C LEU A 705 2.32 0.78 11.36
N PHE A 706 3.07 0.42 12.41
CA PHE A 706 3.12 1.21 13.65
C PHE A 706 3.74 2.58 13.38
N ARG A 707 4.86 2.64 12.69
CA ARG A 707 5.53 3.89 12.34
C ARG A 707 4.62 4.81 11.51
N TYR A 708 3.92 4.28 10.51
CA TYR A 708 3.00 5.05 9.67
C TYR A 708 1.75 5.51 10.44
N ALA A 709 1.34 4.77 11.45
CA ALA A 709 0.29 5.18 12.38
C ALA A 709 0.77 6.23 13.41
N GLY A 710 2.03 6.70 13.30
CA GLY A 710 2.63 7.65 14.24
C GLY A 710 2.90 7.06 15.62
N LYS A 711 3.04 5.72 15.71
CA LYS A 711 3.40 5.02 16.93
C LYS A 711 4.91 4.96 17.11
N CYS A 712 5.35 4.93 18.36
CA CYS A 712 6.76 4.73 18.68
C CYS A 712 7.17 3.28 18.38
N VAL A 713 8.27 3.09 17.64
CA VAL A 713 8.80 1.75 17.30
C VAL A 713 10.16 1.60 17.94
N LEU A 714 10.25 0.72 18.92
CA LEU A 714 11.47 0.35 19.63
C LEU A 714 12.00 -0.98 19.06
N THR A 715 13.27 -1.04 18.69
CA THR A 715 13.86 -2.26 18.15
C THR A 715 14.99 -2.76 19.03
N VAL A 716 14.99 -4.05 19.33
CA VAL A 716 15.99 -4.71 20.16
C VAL A 716 16.70 -5.77 19.33
N ASP A 717 18.01 -5.65 19.22
CA ASP A 717 18.84 -6.66 18.56
C ASP A 717 19.90 -7.20 19.54
N TYR A 718 20.15 -8.50 19.47
CA TYR A 718 21.10 -9.17 20.36
C TYR A 718 22.43 -9.40 19.64
N ALA A 719 23.37 -8.46 19.82
CA ALA A 719 24.67 -8.51 19.18
C ALA A 719 25.77 -7.96 20.11
N THR A 720 26.94 -8.55 19.97
CA THR A 720 28.16 -8.18 20.76
C THR A 720 29.34 -7.79 19.89
N THR A 721 29.32 -8.17 18.60
CA THR A 721 30.34 -7.78 17.63
C THR A 721 30.15 -6.31 17.22
N PRO A 722 31.16 -5.42 17.35
CA PRO A 722 31.00 -3.99 17.07
C PRO A 722 30.42 -3.68 15.68
N ALA A 723 30.79 -4.42 14.63
CA ALA A 723 30.27 -4.21 13.28
C ALA A 723 28.79 -4.61 13.16
N HIS A 724 28.32 -5.58 13.94
CA HIS A 724 26.91 -5.98 13.98
C HIS A 724 26.08 -4.95 14.76
N ILE A 725 26.64 -4.42 15.85
CA ILE A 725 26.02 -3.33 16.61
C ILE A 725 25.83 -2.11 15.70
N ASP A 726 26.90 -1.65 15.02
CA ASP A 726 26.84 -0.51 14.11
C ASP A 726 25.81 -0.72 12.99
N ASP A 727 25.74 -1.93 12.41
CA ASP A 727 24.82 -2.29 11.34
C ASP A 727 23.36 -2.29 11.81
N ALA A 728 23.06 -2.85 13.00
CA ALA A 728 21.71 -2.86 13.57
C ALA A 728 21.21 -1.43 13.86
N TYR A 729 22.04 -0.59 14.50
CA TYR A 729 21.72 0.82 14.71
C TYR A 729 21.44 1.55 13.41
N ALA A 730 22.33 1.41 12.41
CA ALA A 730 22.19 2.09 11.12
C ALA A 730 20.91 1.68 10.37
N LYS A 731 20.57 0.39 10.38
CA LYS A 731 19.36 -0.12 9.72
C LYS A 731 18.07 0.35 10.40
N SER A 732 17.99 0.25 11.72
CA SER A 732 16.85 0.73 12.51
C SER A 732 16.61 2.23 12.30
N GLN A 733 17.66 3.03 12.43
CA GLN A 733 17.59 4.48 12.25
C GLN A 733 17.19 4.85 10.82
N ALA A 734 17.67 4.14 9.80
CA ALA A 734 17.28 4.35 8.42
C ALA A 734 15.77 4.11 8.19
N LYS A 735 15.16 3.22 8.97
CA LYS A 735 13.71 2.95 8.97
C LYS A 735 12.93 3.95 9.83
N GLY A 736 13.61 4.78 10.62
CA GLY A 736 12.98 5.69 11.59
C GLY A 736 12.45 4.97 12.84
N TYR A 737 13.07 3.85 13.20
CA TYR A 737 12.87 3.14 14.45
C TYR A 737 13.90 3.62 15.49
N ILE A 738 13.64 3.38 16.77
CA ILE A 738 14.53 3.69 17.87
C ILE A 738 15.26 2.41 18.27
N PRO A 739 16.56 2.27 17.96
CA PRO A 739 17.32 1.05 18.20
C PRO A 739 17.87 0.93 19.63
N PHE A 740 17.96 -0.30 20.09
CA PHE A 740 18.76 -0.72 21.25
C PHE A 740 19.43 -2.06 20.93
N VAL A 741 20.73 -2.14 21.09
CA VAL A 741 21.49 -3.38 20.88
C VAL A 741 22.16 -3.78 22.18
N THR A 742 21.93 -5.02 22.62
CA THR A 742 22.37 -5.49 23.95
C THR A 742 22.61 -7.00 23.96
N VAL A 743 22.71 -7.57 25.16
CA VAL A 743 22.76 -9.02 25.42
C VAL A 743 21.37 -9.52 25.80
N ARG A 744 21.05 -10.77 25.47
CA ARG A 744 19.73 -11.36 25.67
C ARG A 744 19.33 -11.52 27.15
N ASP A 745 20.28 -11.59 28.03
CA ASP A 745 20.02 -11.68 29.48
C ASP A 745 19.38 -10.41 30.05
N LEU A 746 19.45 -9.26 29.33
CA LEU A 746 18.90 -7.97 29.76
C LEU A 746 19.25 -7.58 31.20
N ASP A 747 20.47 -7.93 31.63
CA ASP A 747 20.97 -7.83 33.00
C ASP A 747 21.92 -6.66 33.23
N GLN A 748 22.16 -5.82 32.23
CA GLN A 748 23.16 -4.75 32.29
C GLN A 748 22.68 -3.46 31.64
N LEU A 749 23.15 -2.32 32.17
CA LEU A 749 23.02 -1.02 31.53
C LEU A 749 23.99 -0.95 30.34
N THR A 750 23.48 -1.33 29.15
CA THR A 750 24.28 -1.30 27.92
C THR A 750 24.36 0.12 27.38
N ILE A 751 25.57 0.61 27.09
CA ILE A 751 25.86 1.83 26.31
C ILE A 751 26.91 1.45 25.28
N ASN A 752 26.51 1.39 24.01
CA ASN A 752 27.40 1.00 22.93
C ASN A 752 28.29 2.16 22.49
N PRO A 753 29.62 1.95 22.35
CA PRO A 753 30.54 3.01 21.90
C PRO A 753 30.17 3.52 20.50
N GLY A 754 29.95 4.83 20.37
CA GLY A 754 29.51 5.48 19.13
C GLY A 754 27.99 5.55 18.96
N HIS A 755 27.22 5.00 19.90
CA HIS A 755 25.77 5.01 20.00
C HIS A 755 25.33 5.35 21.44
N GLU A 756 26.08 6.28 22.06
CA GLU A 756 25.74 6.78 23.39
C GLU A 756 24.40 7.57 23.31
N PRO A 757 23.50 7.37 24.28
CA PRO A 757 22.25 8.15 24.33
C PRO A 757 22.54 9.63 24.57
N ASP A 758 21.75 10.58 23.97
CA ASP A 758 22.00 12.01 23.96
C ASP A 758 20.82 12.89 24.48
#